data_b5d4669cad8c856072e67a9a13a61cba
#
_entry.id   b5d4669cad8c856072e67a9a13a61cba
#
_cell.length_a   1.000
_cell.length_b   1.000
_cell.length_c   1.000
_cell.angle_alpha   90.00
_cell.angle_beta   90.00
_cell.angle_gamma   90.00
#
_symmetry.space_group_name_H-M   'P 1'
#
loop_
_entity.id
_entity.type
_entity.pdbx_description
1 polymer ?
#
loop_
_entity_poly.entity_id
_entity_poly.type
_entity_poly.pdbx_seq_one_letter_code
_entity_poly.pdbx_strand_id
1 'polypeptide(L)'
;MLHPDSQWVGAPPSISSPLLRKAFTLRAPRHVVLSICGLGFFEAYLNGRRIGEDRYVPAWTNYEPRENRRMLYPIHDAMRCRVTVMDYEVGSFLREGANVLAVWLGGGWYSQNRRNVEGDFAYGTPKLCFTLRWMDSDGEEHVVHSDRSMVWTGSEILESNIYYGETHDLRRRRHGFSLPEYDDTDWKPVQAAPAPRADLTPSSAPPDRVIRTLAPVLIWKAGNRRIYDCGENIAGVAVLRLPADPGRETTVVHSENLAPDGESLNPASTGGGGQIQADRYIAGEREETVWPRFVWHGFRYVEVIGPGEVERVEVIHADVAIASSFSCSNETLNWLYHAYLRTQLANLHSGVPSDCPHRERLGYTGDGQVTAPAAMLTLDIRSLYSKWMQDIADGQDPITGHVQHTAPFYGGGGGPGGWGGAIFKIPMAYYRQYGDAEFLRRYYPHMRLWLDYMESRSKDGLVIAEEEGGWCLGDWCTPDPPELPEAFVNTYYYILGIREVLFAAGTLGIAEDTAALILREKRCRAALCRAFLDERTGSFCGGVNGADAFALDIGLGGEDTKTALRNRYRAADTLDTGIFGTDVLIDWLFELGAGVDAVRLLEASFRPMRENGATTLWETWNDPVMSNSHPMFGGVVRTLFTRVLGIRQRGVGYAEVTAVPAVIPGLAWAAGHITAPDGRIIRAEVRRAADGTPQVVLRQTAD
;
A
#
# COMPACT_ATOMS: atom_id res chain seq x y z
N MET A 1 -13.16 1.93 -22.73
CA MET A 1 -12.67 3.34 -22.82
C MET A 1 -13.85 4.29 -23.06
N LEU A 2 -13.77 5.54 -22.55
CA LEU A 2 -14.85 6.55 -22.71
C LEU A 2 -15.03 6.96 -24.18
N HIS A 3 -16.27 7.25 -24.56
CA HIS A 3 -16.59 7.77 -25.90
C HIS A 3 -16.19 9.25 -25.99
N PRO A 4 -15.74 9.77 -27.15
CA PRO A 4 -15.35 11.18 -27.29
C PRO A 4 -16.43 12.20 -26.91
N ASP A 5 -17.71 11.87 -27.11
CA ASP A 5 -18.83 12.73 -26.77
C ASP A 5 -19.24 12.67 -25.29
N SER A 6 -18.67 11.76 -24.50
CA SER A 6 -18.94 11.68 -23.07
C SER A 6 -18.45 12.95 -22.36
N GLN A 7 -19.32 13.56 -21.59
CA GLN A 7 -19.02 14.79 -20.87
C GLN A 7 -18.73 14.48 -19.38
N TRP A 8 -17.74 15.15 -18.83
CA TRP A 8 -17.57 15.20 -17.39
C TRP A 8 -18.65 16.05 -16.76
N VAL A 9 -19.34 15.50 -15.78
CA VAL A 9 -20.47 16.13 -15.09
C VAL A 9 -20.33 15.99 -13.58
N GLY A 10 -20.92 16.91 -12.82
CA GLY A 10 -20.91 16.90 -11.37
C GLY A 10 -22.02 17.73 -10.76
N ALA A 11 -21.95 17.89 -9.45
CA ALA A 11 -22.80 18.75 -8.65
C ALA A 11 -22.02 20.01 -8.21
N PRO A 12 -22.69 21.04 -7.66
CA PRO A 12 -21.99 22.20 -7.08
C PRO A 12 -20.97 21.81 -6.00
N PRO A 13 -19.88 22.57 -5.81
CA PRO A 13 -18.83 22.28 -4.82
C PRO A 13 -19.31 22.17 -3.36
N SER A 14 -20.48 22.74 -3.04
CA SER A 14 -21.08 22.63 -1.71
C SER A 14 -21.68 21.26 -1.40
N ILE A 15 -21.71 20.35 -2.37
CA ILE A 15 -22.25 19.00 -2.24
C ILE A 15 -21.08 18.01 -2.26
N SER A 16 -20.72 17.49 -1.11
CA SER A 16 -19.56 16.60 -0.97
C SER A 16 -19.82 15.19 -1.52
N SER A 17 -21.09 14.74 -1.51
CA SER A 17 -21.44 13.38 -1.96
C SER A 17 -22.77 13.38 -2.71
N PRO A 18 -22.78 13.70 -4.02
CA PRO A 18 -23.99 13.74 -4.84
C PRO A 18 -24.43 12.36 -5.33
N LEU A 19 -25.75 12.22 -5.52
CA LEU A 19 -26.37 11.19 -6.33
C LEU A 19 -26.63 11.75 -7.73
N LEU A 20 -26.26 11.01 -8.77
CA LEU A 20 -26.48 11.39 -10.19
C LEU A 20 -27.30 10.30 -10.87
N ARG A 21 -28.18 10.71 -11.81
CA ARG A 21 -29.05 9.77 -12.56
C ARG A 21 -29.05 10.09 -14.05
N LYS A 22 -29.13 9.00 -14.86
CA LYS A 22 -29.36 9.04 -16.31
C LYS A 22 -30.44 8.03 -16.66
N ALA A 23 -31.61 8.47 -17.09
CA ALA A 23 -32.63 7.62 -17.71
C ALA A 23 -32.32 7.45 -19.20
N PHE A 24 -32.53 6.24 -19.73
CA PHE A 24 -32.32 5.91 -21.15
C PHE A 24 -33.16 4.69 -21.56
N THR A 25 -33.29 4.46 -22.87
CA THR A 25 -34.06 3.35 -23.41
C THR A 25 -33.16 2.46 -24.26
N LEU A 26 -33.31 1.15 -24.12
CA LEU A 26 -32.57 0.15 -24.88
C LEU A 26 -33.52 -0.72 -25.70
N ARG A 27 -33.01 -1.21 -26.85
CA ARG A 27 -33.65 -2.25 -27.66
C ARG A 27 -32.68 -3.40 -27.86
N ALA A 28 -33.12 -4.62 -27.51
CA ALA A 28 -32.42 -5.91 -27.72
C ALA A 28 -30.90 -5.85 -27.45
N PRO A 29 -30.43 -5.38 -26.29
CA PRO A 29 -29.00 -5.15 -26.05
C PRO A 29 -28.23 -6.46 -25.94
N ARG A 30 -27.04 -6.52 -26.59
CA ARG A 30 -26.06 -7.63 -26.50
C ARG A 30 -24.68 -7.06 -26.22
N HIS A 31 -23.83 -7.81 -25.52
CA HIS A 31 -22.44 -7.41 -25.21
C HIS A 31 -22.35 -6.00 -24.61
N VAL A 32 -23.02 -5.81 -23.48
CA VAL A 32 -23.14 -4.47 -22.89
C VAL A 32 -22.03 -4.21 -21.91
N VAL A 33 -21.21 -3.18 -22.19
CA VAL A 33 -20.09 -2.76 -21.35
C VAL A 33 -20.32 -1.32 -20.88
N LEU A 34 -20.20 -1.12 -19.57
CA LEU A 34 -20.14 0.20 -18.94
C LEU A 34 -18.68 0.55 -18.67
N SER A 35 -18.15 1.56 -19.36
CA SER A 35 -16.88 2.22 -19.03
C SER A 35 -17.18 3.45 -18.18
N ILE A 36 -16.65 3.53 -16.95
CA ILE A 36 -17.00 4.57 -15.97
C ILE A 36 -15.79 5.04 -15.19
N CYS A 37 -15.73 6.33 -14.92
CA CYS A 37 -14.79 6.94 -13.98
C CYS A 37 -15.51 7.99 -13.13
N GLY A 38 -15.49 7.81 -11.83
CA GLY A 38 -15.90 8.80 -10.83
C GLY A 38 -14.68 9.30 -10.06
N LEU A 39 -14.30 10.55 -10.24
CA LEU A 39 -13.28 11.19 -9.43
C LEU A 39 -13.96 11.85 -8.21
N GLY A 40 -13.65 11.49 -7.09
CA GLY A 40 -13.12 10.72 -6.00
C GLY A 40 -13.39 9.21 -6.05
N PHE A 41 -14.34 8.71 -5.26
CA PHE A 41 -14.82 7.35 -5.32
C PHE A 41 -16.25 7.30 -5.83
N PHE A 42 -16.71 6.13 -6.31
CA PHE A 42 -18.08 5.98 -6.74
C PHE A 42 -18.67 4.60 -6.42
N GLU A 43 -19.99 4.56 -6.29
CA GLU A 43 -20.80 3.36 -6.42
C GLU A 43 -21.78 3.56 -7.59
N ALA A 44 -21.91 2.57 -8.46
CA ALA A 44 -22.81 2.61 -9.61
C ALA A 44 -23.94 1.58 -9.47
N TYR A 45 -25.12 1.94 -9.96
CA TYR A 45 -26.32 1.13 -9.88
C TYR A 45 -27.06 1.14 -11.23
N LEU A 46 -27.49 -0.02 -11.68
CA LEU A 46 -28.38 -0.16 -12.82
C LEU A 46 -29.70 -0.80 -12.39
N ASN A 47 -30.81 -0.11 -12.63
CA ASN A 47 -32.17 -0.57 -12.34
C ASN A 47 -32.34 -1.10 -10.89
N GLY A 48 -31.82 -0.38 -9.90
CA GLY A 48 -31.91 -0.72 -8.49
C GLY A 48 -30.84 -1.68 -7.97
N ARG A 49 -30.00 -2.26 -8.84
CA ARG A 49 -28.96 -3.21 -8.48
C ARG A 49 -27.58 -2.55 -8.54
N ARG A 50 -26.77 -2.70 -7.49
CA ARG A 50 -25.38 -2.24 -7.48
C ARG A 50 -24.55 -3.02 -8.49
N ILE A 51 -23.70 -2.32 -9.24
CA ILE A 51 -22.75 -2.90 -10.19
C ILE A 51 -21.48 -3.27 -9.45
N GLY A 52 -21.13 -4.57 -9.50
CA GLY A 52 -19.93 -5.09 -8.84
C GLY A 52 -19.97 -4.99 -7.31
N GLU A 53 -18.90 -5.48 -6.69
CA GLU A 53 -18.69 -5.46 -5.25
C GLU A 53 -17.51 -4.55 -4.85
N ASP A 54 -16.93 -3.88 -5.83
CA ASP A 54 -15.74 -3.05 -5.68
C ASP A 54 -16.00 -1.89 -4.72
N ARG A 55 -15.00 -1.60 -3.88
CA ARG A 55 -14.96 -0.47 -2.96
C ARG A 55 -13.85 0.48 -3.40
N TYR A 56 -13.97 1.74 -3.03
CA TYR A 56 -12.92 2.76 -3.15
C TYR A 56 -12.28 2.85 -4.55
N VAL A 57 -13.12 2.74 -5.58
CA VAL A 57 -12.74 2.85 -6.99
C VAL A 57 -13.08 4.24 -7.56
N PRO A 58 -12.32 4.73 -8.54
CA PRO A 58 -11.16 4.13 -9.19
C PRO A 58 -9.91 4.16 -8.32
N ALA A 59 -8.87 3.39 -8.70
CA ALA A 59 -7.59 3.39 -8.02
C ALA A 59 -6.99 4.80 -7.95
N TRP A 60 -6.30 5.10 -6.85
CA TRP A 60 -5.63 6.38 -6.66
C TRP A 60 -4.41 6.50 -7.57
N THR A 61 -4.33 7.64 -8.28
CA THR A 61 -3.22 8.04 -9.16
C THR A 61 -2.93 9.53 -8.96
N ASN A 62 -1.93 10.04 -9.63
CA ASN A 62 -1.74 11.47 -9.79
C ASN A 62 -2.77 11.97 -10.81
N TYR A 63 -3.95 12.39 -10.36
CA TYR A 63 -5.13 12.54 -11.19
C TYR A 63 -5.05 13.69 -12.22
N GLU A 64 -4.53 14.84 -11.83
CA GLU A 64 -4.35 16.00 -12.69
C GLU A 64 -3.37 17.01 -12.08
N PRO A 65 -2.76 17.92 -12.87
CA PRO A 65 -1.88 18.94 -12.34
C PRO A 65 -2.60 19.83 -11.31
N ARG A 66 -1.89 20.13 -10.23
CA ARG A 66 -2.41 20.93 -9.12
C ARG A 66 -1.71 22.27 -9.07
N GLU A 67 -2.44 23.34 -8.74
CA GLU A 67 -1.82 24.57 -8.24
C GLU A 67 -1.37 24.31 -6.82
N ASN A 68 -0.15 23.86 -6.67
CA ASN A 68 0.31 23.41 -5.39
C ASN A 68 0.81 24.50 -4.48
N ARG A 69 0.53 24.33 -3.22
CA ARG A 69 0.71 25.36 -2.19
C ARG A 69 1.61 24.95 -1.04
N ARG A 70 1.94 23.67 -0.92
CA ARG A 70 2.81 23.10 0.12
C ARG A 70 3.65 21.97 -0.42
N MET A 71 4.41 22.23 -1.46
CA MET A 71 5.47 21.31 -1.79
C MET A 71 6.56 21.48 -0.75
N LEU A 72 6.83 20.42 -0.02
CA LEU A 72 7.90 20.39 0.96
C LEU A 72 9.26 20.42 0.29
N TYR A 73 9.28 20.42 -1.06
CA TYR A 73 10.49 20.23 -1.80
C TYR A 73 10.36 20.73 -3.23
N PRO A 74 11.44 21.24 -3.85
CA PRO A 74 11.40 21.77 -5.21
C PRO A 74 11.07 20.68 -6.22
N ILE A 75 9.78 20.51 -6.44
CA ILE A 75 9.27 19.66 -7.52
C ILE A 75 8.91 20.58 -8.65
N HIS A 76 9.43 20.28 -9.82
CA HIS A 76 8.83 20.81 -11.03
C HIS A 76 7.48 20.12 -11.20
N ASP A 77 6.38 20.86 -11.24
CA ASP A 77 5.04 20.31 -11.48
C ASP A 77 4.92 19.82 -12.95
N ALA A 78 5.82 18.91 -13.29
CA ALA A 78 5.93 18.23 -14.58
C ALA A 78 5.63 16.74 -14.46
N MET A 79 5.03 16.33 -13.34
CA MET A 79 4.60 14.96 -13.11
C MET A 79 3.54 14.54 -14.13
N ARG A 80 3.61 13.30 -14.57
CA ARG A 80 2.59 12.73 -15.44
C ARG A 80 1.32 12.48 -14.65
N CYS A 81 0.18 12.88 -15.25
CA CYS A 81 -1.13 12.68 -14.65
C CYS A 81 -1.90 11.59 -15.38
N ARG A 82 -2.60 10.77 -14.60
CA ARG A 82 -3.33 9.62 -15.11
C ARG A 82 -4.62 9.40 -14.34
N VAL A 83 -5.68 9.05 -15.07
CA VAL A 83 -7.00 8.70 -14.51
C VAL A 83 -7.40 7.32 -15.01
N THR A 84 -7.83 6.44 -14.11
CA THR A 84 -8.22 5.08 -14.46
C THR A 84 -9.72 4.98 -14.70
N VAL A 85 -10.09 4.22 -15.74
CA VAL A 85 -11.47 3.94 -16.15
C VAL A 85 -11.76 2.48 -15.82
N MET A 86 -12.89 2.25 -15.14
CA MET A 86 -13.39 0.91 -14.83
C MET A 86 -14.30 0.43 -15.95
N ASP A 87 -14.16 -0.83 -16.37
CA ASP A 87 -15.04 -1.48 -17.34
C ASP A 87 -15.83 -2.59 -16.64
N TYR A 88 -17.16 -2.59 -16.81
CA TYR A 88 -18.07 -3.59 -16.23
C TYR A 88 -18.97 -4.21 -17.31
N GLU A 89 -19.04 -5.53 -17.34
CA GLU A 89 -20.05 -6.27 -18.11
C GLU A 89 -21.40 -6.15 -17.40
N VAL A 90 -22.35 -5.43 -18.00
CA VAL A 90 -23.61 -5.08 -17.33
C VAL A 90 -24.87 -5.59 -18.03
N GLY A 91 -24.74 -6.49 -19.00
CA GLY A 91 -25.90 -7.01 -19.76
C GLY A 91 -27.01 -7.60 -18.89
N SER A 92 -26.66 -8.31 -17.81
CA SER A 92 -27.63 -8.92 -16.89
C SER A 92 -28.38 -7.94 -16.00
N PHE A 93 -27.97 -6.67 -15.96
CA PHE A 93 -28.62 -5.60 -15.18
C PHE A 93 -29.69 -4.86 -15.99
N LEU A 94 -29.66 -4.98 -17.30
CA LEU A 94 -30.46 -4.19 -18.25
C LEU A 94 -31.70 -4.96 -18.72
N ARG A 95 -32.70 -4.20 -19.13
CA ARG A 95 -33.93 -4.72 -19.70
C ARG A 95 -34.29 -3.97 -20.97
N GLU A 96 -35.09 -4.57 -21.82
CA GLU A 96 -35.68 -3.87 -22.95
C GLU A 96 -36.59 -2.73 -22.46
N GLY A 97 -36.56 -1.59 -23.14
CA GLY A 97 -37.30 -0.39 -22.74
C GLY A 97 -36.52 0.50 -21.77
N ALA A 98 -37.22 1.04 -20.79
CA ALA A 98 -36.69 2.03 -19.88
C ALA A 98 -35.69 1.46 -18.86
N ASN A 99 -34.54 2.12 -18.75
CA ASN A 99 -33.44 1.80 -17.82
C ASN A 99 -32.93 3.06 -17.14
N VAL A 100 -32.25 2.91 -16.00
CA VAL A 100 -31.61 4.00 -15.26
C VAL A 100 -30.22 3.56 -14.80
N LEU A 101 -29.23 4.38 -15.10
CA LEU A 101 -27.94 4.37 -14.43
C LEU A 101 -27.97 5.43 -13.33
N ALA A 102 -27.72 5.04 -12.10
CA ALA A 102 -27.54 5.94 -10.98
C ALA A 102 -26.13 5.77 -10.41
N VAL A 103 -25.48 6.88 -10.06
CA VAL A 103 -24.11 6.87 -9.52
C VAL A 103 -24.06 7.73 -8.26
N TRP A 104 -23.48 7.16 -7.22
CA TRP A 104 -23.20 7.86 -5.98
C TRP A 104 -21.70 8.18 -5.90
N LEU A 105 -21.36 9.46 -5.76
CA LEU A 105 -19.97 9.92 -5.68
C LEU A 105 -19.58 10.22 -4.23
N GLY A 106 -18.34 9.89 -3.88
CA GLY A 106 -17.68 10.30 -2.63
C GLY A 106 -16.44 11.15 -2.88
N GLY A 107 -15.83 11.67 -1.82
CA GLY A 107 -14.64 12.51 -1.90
C GLY A 107 -13.39 11.74 -2.33
N GLY A 108 -13.14 10.59 -1.72
CA GLY A 108 -11.95 9.77 -1.95
C GLY A 108 -10.65 10.57 -1.84
N TRP A 109 -9.65 10.23 -2.61
CA TRP A 109 -8.39 10.96 -2.72
C TRP A 109 -8.50 12.25 -3.56
N TYR A 110 -9.57 12.41 -4.32
CA TYR A 110 -9.74 13.54 -5.25
C TYR A 110 -10.21 14.82 -4.56
N SER A 111 -11.06 14.69 -3.53
CA SER A 111 -11.73 15.82 -2.88
C SER A 111 -11.56 15.76 -1.36
N GLN A 112 -10.39 16.18 -0.89
CA GLN A 112 -10.11 16.30 0.53
C GLN A 112 -10.22 17.74 0.99
N ASN A 113 -10.98 17.98 2.06
CA ASN A 113 -11.21 19.33 2.59
C ASN A 113 -10.28 19.69 3.76
N ARG A 114 -9.66 18.70 4.39
CA ARG A 114 -8.66 18.88 5.45
C ARG A 114 -7.78 17.65 5.62
N ARG A 115 -6.58 17.88 6.14
CA ARG A 115 -5.60 16.86 6.46
C ARG A 115 -4.68 17.39 7.56
N ASN A 116 -4.14 16.55 8.45
CA ASN A 116 -3.23 16.98 9.51
C ASN A 116 -1.77 16.55 9.32
N VAL A 117 -1.50 15.60 8.43
CA VAL A 117 -0.14 15.21 8.05
C VAL A 117 0.20 15.92 6.74
N GLU A 118 1.32 15.94 6.24
CA GLU A 118 1.87 16.43 4.98
C GLU A 118 0.94 17.06 3.93
N GLY A 119 0.85 18.31 3.77
CA GLY A 119 0.21 19.06 2.68
C GLY A 119 -1.32 18.95 2.56
N ASP A 120 -1.96 20.00 2.09
CA ASP A 120 -3.39 20.04 1.80
C ASP A 120 -3.59 19.96 0.28
N PHE A 121 -3.92 18.78 -0.23
CA PHE A 121 -4.13 18.60 -1.66
C PHE A 121 -5.54 18.13 -1.97
N ALA A 122 -6.37 19.03 -2.44
CA ALA A 122 -7.59 18.68 -3.15
C ALA A 122 -7.36 18.91 -4.64
N TYR A 123 -7.79 17.97 -5.48
CA TYR A 123 -7.79 18.15 -6.92
C TYR A 123 -9.00 18.95 -7.35
N GLY A 124 -10.16 18.67 -6.80
CA GLY A 124 -11.39 19.39 -7.14
C GLY A 124 -12.64 18.79 -6.51
N THR A 125 -13.78 19.14 -7.07
CA THR A 125 -15.10 18.60 -6.72
C THR A 125 -15.31 17.24 -7.39
N PRO A 126 -15.95 16.26 -6.72
CA PRO A 126 -16.25 14.96 -7.32
C PRO A 126 -16.99 15.11 -8.65
N LYS A 127 -16.56 14.36 -9.66
CA LYS A 127 -17.10 14.43 -11.03
C LYS A 127 -17.16 13.03 -11.66
N LEU A 128 -18.05 12.86 -12.62
CA LEU A 128 -18.35 11.59 -13.29
C LEU A 128 -18.20 11.71 -14.79
N CYS A 129 -17.67 10.68 -15.42
CA CYS A 129 -17.78 10.46 -16.85
C CYS A 129 -18.02 8.98 -17.11
N PHE A 130 -18.95 8.63 -18.00
CA PHE A 130 -19.21 7.25 -18.38
C PHE A 130 -19.62 7.09 -19.82
N THR A 131 -19.48 5.87 -20.32
CA THR A 131 -19.99 5.37 -21.60
C THR A 131 -20.57 3.99 -21.41
N LEU A 132 -21.82 3.78 -21.78
CA LEU A 132 -22.46 2.46 -21.90
C LEU A 132 -22.54 2.12 -23.39
N ARG A 133 -21.94 1.02 -23.81
CA ARG A 133 -21.93 0.51 -25.19
C ARG A 133 -22.65 -0.83 -25.26
N TRP A 134 -23.39 -1.03 -26.34
CA TRP A 134 -23.97 -2.33 -26.64
C TRP A 134 -24.13 -2.52 -28.14
N MET A 135 -24.24 -3.79 -28.56
CA MET A 135 -24.63 -4.17 -29.91
C MET A 135 -26.13 -4.52 -29.92
N ASP A 136 -26.85 -4.13 -30.93
CA ASP A 136 -28.24 -4.60 -31.15
C ASP A 136 -28.30 -5.95 -31.88
N SER A 137 -29.52 -6.39 -32.21
CA SER A 137 -29.74 -7.65 -32.96
C SER A 137 -29.18 -7.62 -34.37
N ASP A 138 -29.05 -6.44 -34.97
CA ASP A 138 -28.59 -6.22 -36.33
C ASP A 138 -27.06 -6.04 -36.39
N GLY A 139 -26.38 -6.00 -35.23
CA GLY A 139 -24.95 -5.84 -35.09
C GLY A 139 -24.50 -4.39 -35.16
N GLU A 140 -25.41 -3.43 -35.00
CA GLU A 140 -25.05 -2.01 -34.89
C GLU A 140 -24.66 -1.65 -33.46
N GLU A 141 -23.58 -0.84 -33.33
CA GLU A 141 -23.14 -0.34 -32.03
C GLU A 141 -23.97 0.89 -31.62
N HIS A 142 -24.43 0.85 -30.39
CA HIS A 142 -25.14 1.95 -29.74
C HIS A 142 -24.42 2.43 -28.50
N VAL A 143 -24.58 3.72 -28.19
CA VAL A 143 -23.90 4.36 -27.06
C VAL A 143 -24.87 5.25 -26.28
N VAL A 144 -24.83 5.11 -24.96
CA VAL A 144 -25.34 6.08 -24.00
C VAL A 144 -24.17 6.60 -23.18
N HIS A 145 -24.07 7.88 -22.99
CA HIS A 145 -22.96 8.50 -22.27
C HIS A 145 -23.40 9.59 -21.29
N SER A 146 -22.51 9.99 -20.41
CA SER A 146 -22.73 11.13 -19.51
C SER A 146 -22.81 12.43 -20.29
N ASP A 147 -23.83 13.24 -20.00
CA ASP A 147 -24.09 14.53 -20.60
C ASP A 147 -24.98 15.40 -19.71
N ARG A 148 -25.33 16.59 -20.18
CA ARG A 148 -26.16 17.57 -19.46
C ARG A 148 -27.63 17.15 -19.25
N SER A 149 -28.09 16.07 -19.84
CA SER A 149 -29.43 15.54 -19.58
C SER A 149 -29.52 14.73 -18.28
N MET A 150 -28.38 14.48 -17.63
CA MET A 150 -28.36 13.89 -16.28
C MET A 150 -28.90 14.86 -15.24
N VAL A 151 -29.38 14.28 -14.14
CA VAL A 151 -29.86 15.05 -12.98
C VAL A 151 -29.09 14.62 -11.72
N TRP A 152 -29.03 15.50 -10.71
CA TRP A 152 -28.37 15.26 -9.45
C TRP A 152 -29.21 15.73 -8.24
N THR A 153 -28.94 15.13 -7.09
CA THR A 153 -29.40 15.61 -5.77
C THR A 153 -28.31 15.34 -4.71
N GLY A 154 -28.41 15.97 -3.55
CA GLY A 154 -27.55 15.62 -2.40
C GLY A 154 -27.96 14.28 -1.82
N SER A 155 -26.98 13.49 -1.40
CA SER A 155 -27.21 12.24 -0.67
C SER A 155 -27.38 12.50 0.84
N GLU A 156 -27.50 11.43 1.59
CA GLU A 156 -27.45 11.42 3.07
C GLU A 156 -26.05 11.75 3.62
N ILE A 157 -24.98 11.58 2.83
CA ILE A 157 -23.61 11.89 3.25
C ILE A 157 -23.38 13.39 3.16
N LEU A 158 -23.23 14.03 4.32
CA LEU A 158 -22.98 15.46 4.47
C LEU A 158 -21.50 15.80 4.35
N GLU A 159 -20.66 14.94 4.90
CA GLU A 159 -19.20 15.02 4.86
C GLU A 159 -18.61 13.64 4.60
N SER A 160 -17.56 13.57 3.80
CA SER A 160 -16.77 12.37 3.56
C SER A 160 -15.31 12.78 3.46
N ASN A 161 -14.48 12.25 4.37
CA ASN A 161 -13.05 12.52 4.41
C ASN A 161 -12.30 11.26 4.82
N ILE A 162 -11.37 10.80 3.98
CA ILE A 162 -10.66 9.54 4.21
C ILE A 162 -9.88 9.50 5.53
N TYR A 163 -9.54 10.64 6.11
CA TYR A 163 -8.79 10.72 7.38
C TYR A 163 -9.69 10.81 8.62
N TYR A 164 -10.89 11.40 8.47
CA TYR A 164 -11.75 11.76 9.59
C TYR A 164 -13.06 10.98 9.63
N GLY A 165 -13.44 10.28 8.55
CA GLY A 165 -14.67 9.52 8.48
C GLY A 165 -15.80 10.22 7.74
N GLU A 166 -17.02 9.75 7.92
CA GLU A 166 -18.22 10.25 7.24
C GLU A 166 -19.28 10.74 8.24
N THR A 167 -20.07 11.73 7.81
CA THR A 167 -21.27 12.18 8.51
C THR A 167 -22.48 11.90 7.65
N HIS A 168 -23.42 11.06 8.13
CA HIS A 168 -24.64 10.67 7.45
C HIS A 168 -25.87 11.25 8.16
N ASP A 169 -26.78 11.90 7.41
CA ASP A 169 -28.12 12.29 7.87
C ASP A 169 -29.16 11.40 7.18
N LEU A 170 -29.60 10.32 7.86
CA LEU A 170 -30.49 9.32 7.29
C LEU A 170 -31.90 9.86 7.00
N ARG A 171 -32.28 11.02 7.54
CA ARG A 171 -33.52 11.72 7.18
C ARG A 171 -33.53 12.18 5.74
N ARG A 172 -32.33 12.29 5.12
CA ARG A 172 -32.11 12.66 3.71
C ARG A 172 -32.01 11.47 2.78
N ARG A 173 -32.03 10.23 3.31
CA ARG A 173 -31.84 9.02 2.51
C ARG A 173 -32.92 8.90 1.44
N ARG A 174 -32.48 8.74 0.19
CA ARG A 174 -33.34 8.63 -1.00
C ARG A 174 -33.57 7.14 -1.34
N HIS A 175 -34.48 6.47 -0.61
CA HIS A 175 -34.80 5.07 -0.88
C HIS A 175 -35.28 4.86 -2.30
N GLY A 176 -34.71 3.86 -2.99
CA GLY A 176 -35.08 3.51 -4.36
C GLY A 176 -34.57 4.50 -5.43
N PHE A 177 -33.64 5.39 -5.11
CA PHE A 177 -33.11 6.41 -6.02
C PHE A 177 -32.56 5.85 -7.35
N SER A 178 -32.19 4.58 -7.38
CA SER A 178 -31.63 3.89 -8.55
C SER A 178 -32.67 3.06 -9.34
N LEU A 179 -33.94 3.07 -8.93
CA LEU A 179 -35.02 2.39 -9.64
C LEU A 179 -35.51 3.22 -10.81
N PRO A 180 -35.89 2.62 -11.96
CA PRO A 180 -36.41 3.35 -13.11
C PRO A 180 -37.69 4.15 -12.84
N GLU A 181 -38.55 3.65 -11.95
CA GLU A 181 -39.82 4.29 -11.56
C GLU A 181 -39.69 5.35 -10.47
N TYR A 182 -38.47 5.61 -9.98
CA TYR A 182 -38.23 6.65 -8.98
C TYR A 182 -38.54 8.05 -9.52
N ASP A 183 -39.30 8.84 -8.76
CA ASP A 183 -39.59 10.23 -9.12
C ASP A 183 -38.39 11.14 -8.81
N ASP A 184 -37.71 11.59 -9.86
CA ASP A 184 -36.57 12.50 -9.79
C ASP A 184 -36.88 13.92 -10.29
N THR A 185 -38.15 14.31 -10.32
CA THR A 185 -38.61 15.62 -10.82
C THR A 185 -38.12 16.79 -9.96
N ASP A 186 -37.78 16.56 -8.68
CA ASP A 186 -37.16 17.52 -7.76
C ASP A 186 -35.63 17.64 -7.94
N TRP A 187 -35.02 16.75 -8.73
CA TRP A 187 -33.57 16.77 -8.95
C TRP A 187 -33.19 17.89 -9.91
N LYS A 188 -31.96 18.37 -9.78
CA LYS A 188 -31.43 19.47 -10.57
C LYS A 188 -30.60 18.94 -11.75
N PRO A 189 -30.56 19.67 -12.88
CA PRO A 189 -29.64 19.34 -13.96
C PRO A 189 -28.18 19.36 -13.47
N VAL A 190 -27.37 18.38 -13.92
CA VAL A 190 -25.94 18.33 -13.61
C VAL A 190 -25.20 19.55 -14.15
N GLN A 191 -24.08 19.88 -13.53
CA GLN A 191 -23.15 20.88 -14.04
C GLN A 191 -22.09 20.22 -14.91
N ALA A 192 -21.73 20.86 -16.03
CA ALA A 192 -20.55 20.43 -16.78
C ALA A 192 -19.30 20.67 -15.94
N ALA A 193 -18.46 19.68 -15.86
CA ALA A 193 -17.16 19.74 -15.20
C ALA A 193 -16.03 19.71 -16.23
N PRO A 194 -14.89 20.36 -15.98
CA PRO A 194 -13.75 20.24 -16.88
C PRO A 194 -13.22 18.80 -16.87
N ALA A 195 -12.83 18.31 -18.05
CA ALA A 195 -12.11 17.05 -18.15
C ALA A 195 -10.78 17.16 -17.41
N PRO A 196 -10.33 16.09 -16.70
CA PRO A 196 -9.01 16.09 -16.09
C PRO A 196 -7.93 16.22 -17.18
N ARG A 197 -6.90 16.99 -16.89
CA ARG A 197 -5.72 17.12 -17.76
C ARG A 197 -4.79 15.93 -17.52
N ALA A 198 -5.21 14.74 -17.96
CA ALA A 198 -4.56 13.46 -17.66
C ALA A 198 -4.79 12.45 -18.77
N ASP A 199 -3.93 11.45 -18.84
CA ASP A 199 -4.14 10.27 -19.67
C ASP A 199 -5.25 9.39 -19.07
N LEU A 200 -6.24 9.01 -19.88
CA LEU A 200 -7.25 8.04 -19.48
C LEU A 200 -6.72 6.62 -19.76
N THR A 201 -6.65 5.77 -18.75
CA THR A 201 -6.13 4.40 -18.85
C THR A 201 -7.10 3.40 -18.25
N PRO A 202 -7.18 2.16 -18.76
CA PRO A 202 -7.92 1.11 -18.07
C PRO A 202 -7.40 0.88 -16.65
N SER A 203 -8.28 0.55 -15.72
CA SER A 203 -7.86 0.13 -14.38
C SER A 203 -7.12 -1.20 -14.45
N SER A 204 -5.97 -1.29 -13.80
CA SER A 204 -5.14 -2.51 -13.76
C SER A 204 -4.89 -3.03 -12.35
N ALA A 205 -5.15 -2.22 -11.32
CA ALA A 205 -5.03 -2.65 -9.94
C ALA A 205 -6.24 -3.50 -9.52
N PRO A 206 -6.06 -4.49 -8.63
CA PRO A 206 -7.17 -5.19 -8.02
C PRO A 206 -7.98 -4.18 -7.20
N PRO A 207 -9.33 -4.19 -7.31
CA PRO A 207 -10.18 -3.31 -6.51
C PRO A 207 -10.18 -3.73 -5.04
N ASP A 208 -10.49 -2.81 -4.16
CA ASP A 208 -10.78 -3.12 -2.76
C ASP A 208 -12.14 -3.83 -2.66
N ARG A 209 -12.22 -4.84 -1.79
CA ARG A 209 -13.46 -5.60 -1.53
C ARG A 209 -13.61 -5.94 -0.06
N VAL A 210 -14.84 -6.25 0.34
CA VAL A 210 -15.08 -6.91 1.63
C VAL A 210 -14.59 -8.35 1.51
N ILE A 211 -13.47 -8.67 2.14
CA ILE A 211 -12.84 -9.99 2.05
C ILE A 211 -13.42 -10.95 3.07
N ARG A 212 -13.73 -10.45 4.26
CA ARG A 212 -14.34 -11.24 5.35
C ARG A 212 -15.04 -10.33 6.35
N THR A 213 -15.86 -10.93 7.19
CA THR A 213 -16.57 -10.25 8.26
C THR A 213 -16.13 -10.79 9.63
N LEU A 214 -16.11 -9.91 10.63
CA LEU A 214 -15.84 -10.23 12.01
C LEU A 214 -17.09 -9.97 12.87
N ALA A 215 -17.27 -10.76 13.93
CA ALA A 215 -18.24 -10.52 14.99
C ALA A 215 -17.51 -9.90 16.20
N PRO A 216 -17.53 -8.58 16.36
CA PRO A 216 -16.79 -7.93 17.45
C PRO A 216 -17.43 -8.22 18.79
N VAL A 217 -16.60 -8.31 19.84
CA VAL A 217 -17.06 -8.63 21.21
C VAL A 217 -17.23 -7.34 22.00
N LEU A 218 -18.41 -7.14 22.60
CA LEU A 218 -18.62 -6.04 23.54
C LEU A 218 -17.76 -6.29 24.81
N ILE A 219 -16.80 -5.41 25.07
CA ILE A 219 -15.86 -5.54 26.20
C ILE A 219 -16.13 -4.54 27.33
N TRP A 220 -16.81 -3.42 27.03
CA TRP A 220 -17.12 -2.40 28.02
C TRP A 220 -18.38 -1.62 27.65
N LYS A 221 -19.16 -1.20 28.68
CA LYS A 221 -20.38 -0.40 28.53
C LYS A 221 -20.63 0.47 29.74
N ALA A 222 -20.87 1.77 29.51
CA ALA A 222 -21.35 2.71 30.53
C ALA A 222 -22.27 3.76 29.89
N GLY A 223 -23.47 3.88 30.40
CA GLY A 223 -24.49 4.80 29.87
C GLY A 223 -24.80 4.52 28.38
N ASN A 224 -24.56 5.50 27.52
CA ASN A 224 -24.73 5.41 26.07
C ASN A 224 -23.44 5.08 25.31
N ARG A 225 -22.35 4.73 25.99
CA ARG A 225 -21.07 4.35 25.42
C ARG A 225 -20.87 2.84 25.46
N ARG A 226 -20.32 2.27 24.41
CA ARG A 226 -20.00 0.85 24.27
C ARG A 226 -18.70 0.69 23.51
N ILE A 227 -17.79 -0.15 23.99
CA ILE A 227 -16.54 -0.49 23.31
C ILE A 227 -16.57 -1.96 22.90
N TYR A 228 -16.19 -2.20 21.65
CA TYR A 228 -16.09 -3.52 21.05
C TYR A 228 -14.65 -3.81 20.66
N ASP A 229 -14.18 -5.06 20.88
CA ASP A 229 -12.90 -5.58 20.38
C ASP A 229 -13.16 -6.48 19.16
N CYS A 230 -12.52 -6.21 18.05
CA CYS A 230 -12.55 -7.02 16.84
C CYS A 230 -11.69 -8.29 16.94
N GLY A 231 -10.86 -8.41 18.00
CA GLY A 231 -9.92 -9.51 18.20
C GLY A 231 -8.62 -9.39 17.39
N GLU A 232 -8.61 -8.52 16.40
CA GLU A 232 -7.44 -8.26 15.56
C GLU A 232 -7.45 -6.82 15.02
N ASN A 233 -6.26 -6.27 14.74
CA ASN A 233 -6.10 -4.98 14.07
C ASN A 233 -6.30 -5.16 12.56
N ILE A 234 -7.16 -4.34 11.97
CA ILE A 234 -7.65 -4.48 10.58
C ILE A 234 -7.72 -3.14 9.87
N ALA A 235 -7.89 -3.17 8.55
CA ALA A 235 -8.49 -2.08 7.78
C ALA A 235 -9.91 -2.47 7.35
N GLY A 236 -10.86 -1.53 7.47
CA GLY A 236 -12.25 -1.81 7.14
C GLY A 236 -13.24 -0.83 7.75
N VAL A 237 -14.47 -1.32 7.99
CA VAL A 237 -15.58 -0.50 8.49
C VAL A 237 -16.39 -1.25 9.54
N ALA A 238 -16.91 -0.52 10.53
CA ALA A 238 -17.93 -1.01 11.41
C ALA A 238 -19.32 -0.84 10.77
N VAL A 239 -20.09 -1.89 10.76
CA VAL A 239 -21.50 -1.90 10.29
C VAL A 239 -22.40 -1.89 11.50
N LEU A 240 -23.25 -0.88 11.61
CA LEU A 240 -24.14 -0.67 12.72
C LEU A 240 -25.59 -0.93 12.35
N ARG A 241 -26.35 -1.47 13.28
CA ARG A 241 -27.79 -1.43 13.30
C ARG A 241 -28.22 -0.21 14.12
N LEU A 242 -28.81 0.78 13.46
CA LEU A 242 -29.23 2.04 14.06
C LEU A 242 -30.76 2.05 14.21
N PRO A 243 -31.32 2.23 15.42
CA PRO A 243 -32.75 2.25 15.62
C PRO A 243 -33.41 3.48 15.01
N ALA A 244 -34.72 3.41 14.75
CA ALA A 244 -35.53 4.55 14.37
C ALA A 244 -35.66 5.53 15.55
N ASP A 245 -34.97 6.66 15.46
CA ASP A 245 -35.02 7.76 16.44
C ASP A 245 -34.63 9.08 15.73
N PRO A 246 -35.59 9.70 14.97
CA PRO A 246 -35.29 10.77 14.05
C PRO A 246 -34.56 11.96 14.69
N GLY A 247 -33.41 12.30 14.14
CA GLY A 247 -32.56 13.39 14.64
C GLY A 247 -31.62 13.00 15.77
N ARG A 248 -31.68 11.78 16.30
CA ARG A 248 -30.74 11.29 17.30
C ARG A 248 -29.39 10.96 16.65
N GLU A 249 -28.32 11.44 17.26
CA GLU A 249 -26.95 11.22 16.77
C GLU A 249 -26.29 10.00 17.41
N THR A 250 -25.55 9.25 16.61
CA THR A 250 -24.63 8.20 17.01
C THR A 250 -23.26 8.49 16.41
N THR A 251 -22.22 8.49 17.25
CA THR A 251 -20.83 8.60 16.83
C THR A 251 -20.13 7.25 17.00
N VAL A 252 -19.34 6.87 16.00
CA VAL A 252 -18.55 5.63 15.98
C VAL A 252 -17.09 6.03 15.84
N VAL A 253 -16.29 5.73 16.85
CA VAL A 253 -14.86 6.06 16.90
C VAL A 253 -14.04 4.79 16.76
N HIS A 254 -12.98 4.84 15.98
CA HIS A 254 -12.11 3.72 15.69
C HIS A 254 -10.69 3.97 16.23
N SER A 255 -10.07 2.95 16.83
CA SER A 255 -8.69 3.03 17.31
C SER A 255 -8.00 1.67 17.28
N GLU A 256 -6.68 1.69 17.11
CA GLU A 256 -5.84 0.50 17.24
C GLU A 256 -5.68 0.08 18.70
N ASN A 257 -5.79 1.03 19.65
CA ASN A 257 -5.46 0.83 21.05
C ASN A 257 -6.57 1.27 22.00
N LEU A 258 -6.62 0.60 23.16
CA LEU A 258 -7.36 1.08 24.33
C LEU A 258 -6.45 1.98 25.19
N ALA A 259 -7.07 2.88 25.93
CA ALA A 259 -6.39 3.55 27.02
C ALA A 259 -6.07 2.54 28.16
N PRO A 260 -5.13 2.84 29.07
CA PRO A 260 -4.72 1.91 30.11
C PRO A 260 -5.85 1.51 31.08
N ASP A 261 -6.90 2.32 31.18
CA ASP A 261 -8.09 2.02 31.99
C ASP A 261 -9.02 0.95 31.37
N GLY A 262 -8.86 0.68 30.07
CA GLY A 262 -9.75 -0.22 29.31
C GLY A 262 -11.16 0.32 29.08
N GLU A 263 -11.45 1.54 29.49
CA GLU A 263 -12.78 2.17 29.47
C GLU A 263 -12.90 3.28 28.40
N SER A 264 -11.81 3.53 27.67
CA SER A 264 -11.75 4.50 26.59
C SER A 264 -10.77 4.07 25.49
N LEU A 265 -10.93 4.64 24.29
CA LEU A 265 -9.98 4.44 23.19
C LEU A 265 -8.76 5.33 23.39
N ASN A 266 -7.60 4.85 22.92
CA ASN A 266 -6.37 5.64 22.83
C ASN A 266 -6.09 5.99 21.36
N PRO A 267 -6.36 7.23 20.90
CA PRO A 267 -6.14 7.63 19.52
C PRO A 267 -4.69 8.07 19.25
N ALA A 268 -3.73 7.83 20.15
CA ALA A 268 -2.37 8.33 20.02
C ALA A 268 -1.68 7.84 18.72
N SER A 269 -1.95 6.61 18.28
CA SER A 269 -1.39 6.05 17.05
C SER A 269 -1.84 6.78 15.77
N THR A 270 -2.88 7.61 15.83
CA THR A 270 -3.28 8.46 14.70
C THR A 270 -2.44 9.74 14.55
N GLY A 271 -1.27 9.80 15.19
CA GLY A 271 -0.29 10.87 14.99
C GLY A 271 -0.47 12.09 15.88
N GLY A 272 -1.18 11.98 17.01
CA GLY A 272 -1.23 13.01 18.08
C GLY A 272 -1.81 14.37 17.67
N GLY A 273 -2.12 14.59 16.41
CA GLY A 273 -2.52 15.88 15.85
C GLY A 273 -4.02 16.18 15.85
N GLY A 274 -4.82 15.43 16.63
CA GLY A 274 -6.27 15.61 16.65
C GLY A 274 -7.01 14.94 15.49
N GLN A 275 -6.34 14.07 14.73
CA GLN A 275 -7.02 13.19 13.75
C GLN A 275 -7.74 12.10 14.53
N ILE A 276 -9.07 12.09 14.44
CA ILE A 276 -9.91 11.06 15.02
C ILE A 276 -10.68 10.39 13.90
N GLN A 277 -10.51 9.07 13.76
CA GLN A 277 -11.28 8.26 12.83
C GLN A 277 -12.70 8.07 13.39
N ALA A 278 -13.64 8.90 12.94
CA ALA A 278 -15.00 8.90 13.48
C ALA A 278 -16.07 9.05 12.41
N ASP A 279 -17.04 8.15 12.44
CA ASP A 279 -18.27 8.27 11.65
C ASP A 279 -19.42 8.76 12.52
N ARG A 280 -20.31 9.57 11.93
CA ARG A 280 -21.49 10.12 12.59
C ARG A 280 -22.75 9.79 11.80
N TYR A 281 -23.78 9.36 12.51
CA TYR A 281 -25.06 9.00 11.93
C TYR A 281 -26.18 9.72 12.66
N ILE A 282 -26.97 10.49 11.93
CA ILE A 282 -28.20 11.10 12.41
C ILE A 282 -29.35 10.18 11.99
N ALA A 283 -30.02 9.56 12.94
CA ALA A 283 -31.06 8.57 12.70
C ALA A 283 -32.26 9.15 11.93
N GLY A 284 -32.89 8.31 11.13
CA GLY A 284 -34.11 8.57 10.38
C GLY A 284 -35.36 7.96 11.01
N GLU A 285 -36.44 7.89 10.24
CA GLU A 285 -37.73 7.36 10.62
C GLU A 285 -37.80 5.83 10.72
N ARG A 286 -36.74 5.12 10.29
CA ARG A 286 -36.67 3.66 10.21
C ARG A 286 -35.42 3.14 10.89
N GLU A 287 -35.49 1.88 11.35
CA GLU A 287 -34.30 1.13 11.67
C GLU A 287 -33.47 0.90 10.39
N GLU A 288 -32.18 1.19 10.43
CA GLU A 288 -31.29 1.12 9.26
C GLU A 288 -29.97 0.43 9.62
N THR A 289 -29.44 -0.34 8.68
CA THR A 289 -28.05 -0.79 8.73
C THR A 289 -27.17 0.24 8.02
N VAL A 290 -26.14 0.73 8.70
CA VAL A 290 -25.30 1.85 8.24
C VAL A 290 -23.82 1.54 8.38
N TRP A 291 -23.03 2.09 7.46
CA TRP A 291 -21.56 2.05 7.44
C TRP A 291 -21.03 3.20 6.59
N PRO A 292 -19.74 3.65 6.77
CA PRO A 292 -19.14 4.63 5.87
C PRO A 292 -18.92 4.01 4.48
N ARG A 293 -19.27 4.74 3.42
CA ARG A 293 -19.27 4.20 2.06
C ARG A 293 -17.98 4.44 1.29
N PHE A 294 -17.36 5.60 1.53
CA PHE A 294 -16.19 6.07 0.77
C PHE A 294 -14.97 6.29 1.65
N VAL A 295 -14.99 5.68 2.85
CA VAL A 295 -13.91 5.75 3.83
C VAL A 295 -13.71 4.37 4.43
N TRP A 296 -12.45 4.03 4.71
CA TRP A 296 -12.07 2.91 5.58
C TRP A 296 -11.35 3.44 6.81
N HIS A 297 -11.25 2.63 7.85
CA HIS A 297 -10.49 2.92 9.06
C HIS A 297 -9.49 1.80 9.33
N GLY A 298 -8.38 2.13 10.02
CA GLY A 298 -7.45 1.16 10.59
C GLY A 298 -7.70 1.07 12.10
N PHE A 299 -8.08 -0.11 12.60
CA PHE A 299 -8.49 -0.25 14.00
C PHE A 299 -8.56 -1.71 14.48
N ARG A 300 -8.50 -1.87 15.79
CA ARG A 300 -8.91 -3.07 16.51
C ARG A 300 -10.15 -2.83 17.34
N TYR A 301 -10.32 -1.62 17.88
CA TYR A 301 -11.38 -1.27 18.79
C TYR A 301 -12.34 -0.27 18.18
N VAL A 302 -13.64 -0.45 18.47
CA VAL A 302 -14.73 0.43 18.04
C VAL A 302 -15.50 0.92 19.24
N GLU A 303 -15.61 2.24 19.41
CA GLU A 303 -16.47 2.85 20.40
C GLU A 303 -17.73 3.42 19.75
N VAL A 304 -18.89 3.03 20.24
CA VAL A 304 -20.19 3.58 19.85
C VAL A 304 -20.70 4.49 20.95
N ILE A 305 -20.97 5.75 20.62
CA ILE A 305 -21.54 6.77 21.52
C ILE A 305 -22.89 7.18 20.99
N GLY A 306 -23.96 6.81 21.66
CA GLY A 306 -25.32 7.03 21.21
C GLY A 306 -26.13 5.74 21.06
N PRO A 307 -27.32 5.76 20.42
CA PRO A 307 -28.09 4.55 20.11
C PRO A 307 -27.42 3.72 19.00
N GLY A 308 -27.82 2.46 18.87
CA GLY A 308 -27.28 1.54 17.86
C GLY A 308 -26.22 0.60 18.41
N GLU A 309 -25.95 -0.45 17.68
CA GLU A 309 -25.01 -1.51 18.07
C GLU A 309 -24.22 -1.94 16.84
N VAL A 310 -22.95 -2.34 17.05
CA VAL A 310 -22.15 -2.94 15.98
C VAL A 310 -22.73 -4.32 15.67
N GLU A 311 -23.21 -4.49 14.45
CA GLU A 311 -23.73 -5.77 13.95
C GLU A 311 -22.59 -6.69 13.51
N ARG A 312 -21.64 -6.12 12.77
CA ARG A 312 -20.44 -6.79 12.26
C ARG A 312 -19.36 -5.77 11.90
N VAL A 313 -18.19 -6.26 11.67
CA VAL A 313 -17.09 -5.47 11.08
C VAL A 313 -16.69 -6.10 9.74
N GLU A 314 -16.59 -5.29 8.71
CA GLU A 314 -16.16 -5.70 7.37
C GLU A 314 -14.67 -5.38 7.19
N VAL A 315 -13.85 -6.42 6.98
CA VAL A 315 -12.44 -6.29 6.65
C VAL A 315 -12.34 -6.03 5.15
N ILE A 316 -11.73 -4.90 4.80
CA ILE A 316 -11.65 -4.42 3.41
C ILE A 316 -10.18 -4.20 3.07
N HIS A 317 -9.76 -4.71 1.92
CA HIS A 317 -8.48 -4.43 1.27
C HIS A 317 -8.53 -4.84 -0.19
N ALA A 318 -7.48 -4.58 -0.95
CA ALA A 318 -7.37 -5.02 -2.34
C ALA A 318 -7.59 -6.53 -2.45
N ASP A 319 -8.38 -6.96 -3.45
CA ASP A 319 -8.71 -8.37 -3.70
C ASP A 319 -7.50 -9.11 -4.26
N VAL A 320 -6.59 -9.46 -3.37
CA VAL A 320 -5.37 -10.23 -3.66
C VAL A 320 -5.35 -11.52 -2.85
N ALA A 321 -4.96 -12.62 -3.49
CA ALA A 321 -4.89 -13.91 -2.86
C ALA A 321 -3.57 -14.09 -2.07
N ILE A 322 -3.61 -14.86 -0.97
CA ILE A 322 -2.41 -15.34 -0.28
C ILE A 322 -1.82 -16.48 -1.11
N ALA A 323 -0.58 -16.29 -1.59
CA ALA A 323 0.14 -17.20 -2.47
C ALA A 323 1.19 -18.07 -1.73
N SER A 324 1.13 -18.12 -0.39
CA SER A 324 2.12 -18.80 0.43
C SER A 324 1.53 -19.42 1.69
N SER A 325 2.31 -20.29 2.33
CA SER A 325 2.09 -20.70 3.70
C SER A 325 3.43 -20.91 4.41
N PHE A 326 3.46 -20.68 5.72
CA PHE A 326 4.62 -20.95 6.55
C PHE A 326 4.19 -21.38 7.94
N SER A 327 4.89 -22.39 8.48
CA SER A 327 4.80 -22.81 9.87
C SER A 327 6.10 -23.45 10.31
N CYS A 328 6.45 -23.34 11.59
CA CYS A 328 7.65 -23.93 12.15
C CYS A 328 7.49 -24.20 13.65
N SER A 329 8.54 -24.77 14.27
CA SER A 329 8.56 -25.04 15.72
C SER A 329 8.82 -23.81 16.61
N ASN A 330 8.92 -22.60 16.05
CA ASN A 330 9.10 -21.35 16.78
C ASN A 330 7.83 -20.49 16.68
N GLU A 331 7.22 -20.18 17.81
CA GLU A 331 5.96 -19.43 17.87
C GLU A 331 6.09 -17.98 17.40
N THR A 332 7.22 -17.32 17.67
CA THR A 332 7.42 -15.93 17.25
C THR A 332 7.57 -15.80 15.73
N LEU A 333 8.27 -16.76 15.09
CA LEU A 333 8.37 -16.77 13.63
C LEU A 333 7.01 -17.09 12.97
N ASN A 334 6.20 -17.97 13.55
CA ASN A 334 4.83 -18.21 13.09
C ASN A 334 3.98 -16.95 13.22
N TRP A 335 4.04 -16.29 14.38
CA TRP A 335 3.34 -15.02 14.61
C TRP A 335 3.80 -13.95 13.60
N LEU A 336 5.11 -13.80 13.38
CA LEU A 336 5.69 -12.83 12.45
C LEU A 336 5.14 -13.00 11.03
N TYR A 337 5.07 -14.23 10.54
CA TYR A 337 4.48 -14.51 9.22
C TYR A 337 3.01 -14.07 9.15
N HIS A 338 2.19 -14.44 10.12
CA HIS A 338 0.76 -14.09 10.13
C HIS A 338 0.52 -12.61 10.40
N ALA A 339 1.28 -11.99 11.29
CA ALA A 339 1.20 -10.56 11.57
C ALA A 339 1.59 -9.74 10.33
N TYR A 340 2.66 -10.14 9.63
CA TYR A 340 3.04 -9.50 8.38
C TYR A 340 1.94 -9.58 7.32
N LEU A 341 1.36 -10.75 7.09
CA LEU A 341 0.27 -10.88 6.11
C LEU A 341 -0.91 -9.96 6.44
N ARG A 342 -1.35 -9.92 7.71
CA ARG A 342 -2.42 -9.00 8.12
C ARG A 342 -2.05 -7.55 7.92
N THR A 343 -0.83 -7.18 8.31
CA THR A 343 -0.34 -5.80 8.15
C THR A 343 -0.25 -5.42 6.67
N GLN A 344 0.35 -6.29 5.85
CA GLN A 344 0.50 -6.00 4.42
C GLN A 344 -0.86 -5.85 3.73
N LEU A 345 -1.81 -6.76 4.01
CA LEU A 345 -3.15 -6.70 3.43
C LEU A 345 -3.92 -5.47 3.92
N ALA A 346 -3.85 -5.13 5.22
CA ALA A 346 -4.49 -3.93 5.76
C ALA A 346 -3.96 -2.61 5.15
N ASN A 347 -2.82 -2.67 4.47
CA ASN A 347 -2.17 -1.54 3.83
C ASN A 347 -2.28 -1.54 2.30
N LEU A 348 -3.18 -2.36 1.73
CA LEU A 348 -3.41 -2.40 0.29
C LEU A 348 -4.79 -1.79 -0.03
N HIS A 349 -4.81 -0.50 -0.37
CA HIS A 349 -6.03 0.21 -0.70
C HIS A 349 -5.90 1.08 -1.95
N SER A 350 -6.97 1.14 -2.74
CA SER A 350 -7.02 1.99 -3.94
C SER A 350 -5.83 1.79 -4.90
N GLY A 351 -5.30 0.55 -4.95
CA GLY A 351 -4.16 0.18 -5.78
C GLY A 351 -2.81 0.70 -5.31
N VAL A 352 -2.64 1.00 -4.02
CA VAL A 352 -1.42 1.53 -3.42
C VAL A 352 -1.05 0.73 -2.18
N PRO A 353 0.22 0.30 -2.01
CA PRO A 353 0.72 -0.22 -0.75
C PRO A 353 1.08 0.96 0.16
N SER A 354 0.31 1.18 1.22
CA SER A 354 0.53 2.29 2.17
C SER A 354 1.42 1.88 3.35
N ASP A 355 1.87 2.88 4.08
CA ASP A 355 2.61 2.77 5.34
C ASP A 355 1.72 2.29 6.49
N CYS A 356 0.56 2.91 6.65
CA CYS A 356 -0.42 2.56 7.68
C CYS A 356 -1.86 2.84 7.21
N PRO A 357 -2.90 2.10 7.71
CA PRO A 357 -4.25 2.23 7.20
C PRO A 357 -5.09 3.30 7.90
N HIS A 358 -4.57 3.98 8.92
CA HIS A 358 -5.35 4.80 9.83
C HIS A 358 -4.86 6.26 9.92
N ARG A 359 -3.57 6.54 9.71
CA ARG A 359 -2.96 7.87 9.88
C ARG A 359 -2.64 8.51 8.54
N GLU A 360 -1.53 8.13 7.92
CA GLU A 360 -1.02 8.75 6.69
C GLU A 360 -1.65 8.15 5.45
N ARG A 361 -1.77 6.84 5.39
CA ARG A 361 -2.39 6.07 4.27
C ARG A 361 -1.71 6.31 2.93
N LEU A 362 -0.43 6.69 2.95
CA LEU A 362 0.34 7.07 1.77
C LEU A 362 1.22 5.92 1.29
N GLY A 363 1.42 5.84 -0.02
CA GLY A 363 2.35 4.90 -0.63
C GLY A 363 3.79 5.36 -0.45
N TYR A 364 4.33 5.28 0.78
CA TYR A 364 5.73 5.62 1.02
C TYR A 364 6.66 4.67 0.27
N THR A 365 7.56 5.26 -0.52
CA THR A 365 8.46 4.52 -1.41
C THR A 365 9.53 3.76 -0.64
N GLY A 366 9.88 4.19 0.57
CA GLY A 366 10.73 3.44 1.50
C GLY A 366 10.08 2.13 1.93
N ASP A 367 8.88 2.21 2.50
CA ASP A 367 8.10 1.08 3.03
C ASP A 367 7.76 0.07 1.95
N GLY A 368 7.22 0.56 0.84
CA GLY A 368 6.77 -0.31 -0.24
C GLY A 368 7.91 -1.04 -0.95
N GLN A 369 9.13 -0.45 -1.04
CA GLN A 369 10.26 -1.13 -1.67
C GLN A 369 10.88 -2.20 -0.77
N VAL A 370 10.98 -1.97 0.55
CA VAL A 370 11.59 -2.97 1.44
C VAL A 370 10.67 -4.18 1.62
N THR A 371 9.36 -3.98 1.57
CA THR A 371 8.39 -5.06 1.66
C THR A 371 8.10 -5.74 0.32
N ALA A 372 8.41 -5.11 -0.84
CA ALA A 372 8.10 -5.65 -2.16
C ALA A 372 8.55 -7.10 -2.39
N PRO A 373 9.79 -7.52 -2.05
CA PRO A 373 10.19 -8.91 -2.24
C PRO A 373 9.38 -9.91 -1.40
N ALA A 374 9.03 -9.55 -0.15
CA ALA A 374 8.20 -10.38 0.71
C ALA A 374 6.75 -10.41 0.23
N ALA A 375 6.19 -9.27 -0.18
CA ALA A 375 4.83 -9.18 -0.70
C ALA A 375 4.65 -9.97 -2.00
N MET A 376 5.57 -9.82 -2.96
CA MET A 376 5.54 -10.58 -4.23
C MET A 376 5.73 -12.08 -4.05
N LEU A 377 6.38 -12.50 -2.97
CA LEU A 377 6.58 -13.90 -2.62
C LEU A 377 5.35 -14.51 -1.95
N THR A 378 4.65 -13.72 -1.12
CA THR A 378 3.60 -14.21 -0.22
C THR A 378 2.18 -13.98 -0.73
N LEU A 379 1.99 -13.04 -1.65
CA LEU A 379 0.70 -12.61 -2.17
C LEU A 379 0.69 -12.64 -3.70
N ASP A 380 -0.47 -12.88 -4.31
CA ASP A 380 -0.68 -12.62 -5.75
C ASP A 380 -0.90 -11.12 -5.99
N ILE A 381 0.20 -10.38 -6.04
CA ILE A 381 0.20 -8.92 -6.00
C ILE A 381 0.83 -8.28 -7.26
N ARG A 382 1.03 -9.08 -8.31
CA ARG A 382 1.69 -8.66 -9.56
C ARG A 382 1.08 -7.39 -10.16
N SER A 383 -0.24 -7.34 -10.29
CA SER A 383 -0.96 -6.23 -10.91
C SER A 383 -0.91 -4.95 -10.04
N LEU A 384 -0.99 -5.07 -8.72
CA LEU A 384 -0.90 -3.93 -7.81
C LEU A 384 0.48 -3.26 -7.88
N TYR A 385 1.56 -4.04 -7.79
CA TYR A 385 2.92 -3.48 -7.90
C TYR A 385 3.22 -2.96 -9.31
N SER A 386 2.62 -3.53 -10.37
CA SER A 386 2.71 -2.98 -11.72
C SER A 386 2.08 -1.58 -11.80
N LYS A 387 0.91 -1.40 -11.21
CA LYS A 387 0.23 -0.09 -11.14
C LYS A 387 1.03 0.89 -10.28
N TRP A 388 1.48 0.46 -9.10
CA TRP A 388 2.19 1.34 -8.17
C TRP A 388 3.57 1.77 -8.70
N MET A 389 4.28 0.88 -9.39
CA MET A 389 5.53 1.25 -10.08
C MET A 389 5.30 2.33 -11.15
N GLN A 390 4.15 2.28 -11.83
CA GLN A 390 3.77 3.34 -12.77
C GLN A 390 3.53 4.67 -12.03
N ASP A 391 2.91 4.66 -10.84
CA ASP A 391 2.72 5.87 -10.04
C ASP A 391 4.05 6.48 -9.59
N ILE A 392 5.03 5.64 -9.21
CA ILE A 392 6.39 6.11 -8.87
C ILE A 392 7.04 6.79 -10.08
N ALA A 393 6.93 6.17 -11.24
CA ALA A 393 7.48 6.71 -12.50
C ALA A 393 6.76 7.99 -12.95
N ASP A 394 5.43 8.05 -12.79
CA ASP A 394 4.63 9.25 -13.09
C ASP A 394 5.01 10.43 -12.17
N GLY A 395 5.38 10.13 -10.91
CA GLY A 395 5.82 11.13 -9.92
C GLY A 395 7.30 11.49 -9.98
N GLN A 396 8.11 10.81 -10.80
CA GLN A 396 9.52 11.16 -10.96
C GLN A 396 9.67 12.50 -11.68
N ASP A 397 10.49 13.39 -11.12
CA ASP A 397 10.82 14.66 -11.79
C ASP A 397 11.59 14.38 -13.10
N PRO A 398 11.04 14.73 -14.28
CA PRO A 398 11.66 14.42 -15.56
C PRO A 398 12.89 15.27 -15.88
N ILE A 399 13.15 16.34 -15.12
CA ILE A 399 14.28 17.25 -15.31
C ILE A 399 15.44 16.84 -14.44
N THR A 400 15.20 16.62 -13.14
CA THR A 400 16.26 16.30 -12.18
C THR A 400 16.45 14.80 -11.96
N GLY A 401 15.43 13.99 -12.21
CA GLY A 401 15.41 12.57 -11.90
C GLY A 401 15.05 12.25 -10.45
N HIS A 402 14.71 13.26 -9.65
CA HIS A 402 14.27 13.09 -8.26
C HIS A 402 13.05 12.18 -8.18
N VAL A 403 13.02 11.29 -7.20
CA VAL A 403 11.89 10.40 -6.89
C VAL A 403 11.31 10.78 -5.55
N GLN A 404 10.00 10.96 -5.49
CA GLN A 404 9.27 11.38 -4.29
C GLN A 404 9.28 10.30 -3.20
N HIS A 405 9.10 10.71 -1.94
CA HIS A 405 8.93 9.76 -0.84
C HIS A 405 7.57 9.06 -0.86
N THR A 406 6.58 9.61 -1.56
CA THR A 406 5.25 8.98 -1.71
C THR A 406 4.85 8.85 -3.17
N ALA A 407 4.13 7.78 -3.51
CA ALA A 407 3.53 7.57 -4.82
C ALA A 407 2.15 6.89 -4.70
N PRO A 408 1.09 7.45 -5.32
CA PRO A 408 1.06 8.76 -6.02
C PRO A 408 1.52 9.89 -5.11
N PHE A 409 2.09 10.95 -5.69
CA PHE A 409 2.58 12.06 -4.89
C PHE A 409 1.44 12.84 -4.23
N TYR A 410 1.46 12.94 -2.91
CA TYR A 410 0.44 13.65 -2.13
C TYR A 410 1.05 14.53 -1.03
N GLY A 411 2.29 14.87 -1.13
CA GLY A 411 3.10 15.52 -0.10
C GLY A 411 4.14 14.56 0.45
N GLY A 412 4.82 14.99 1.48
CA GLY A 412 5.97 14.29 2.00
C GLY A 412 7.25 14.85 1.44
N GLY A 413 8.32 14.60 2.11
CA GLY A 413 9.61 15.08 1.72
C GLY A 413 10.19 14.38 0.53
N GLY A 414 11.39 14.72 0.26
CA GLY A 414 12.20 14.09 -0.74
C GLY A 414 13.63 14.53 -0.58
N GLY A 415 14.54 13.61 -0.66
CA GLY A 415 15.96 13.86 -0.61
C GLY A 415 16.69 12.75 -1.33
N PRO A 416 18.00 12.84 -1.52
CA PRO A 416 18.75 11.72 -2.07
C PRO A 416 18.72 10.54 -1.09
N GLY A 417 18.69 9.31 -1.60
CA GLY A 417 18.90 8.12 -0.79
C GLY A 417 17.80 7.07 -0.87
N GLY A 418 17.59 6.39 0.26
CA GLY A 418 16.87 5.13 0.33
C GLY A 418 15.47 5.13 -0.26
N TRP A 419 14.63 6.12 0.06
CA TRP A 419 13.25 6.19 -0.44
C TRP A 419 13.19 6.21 -1.97
N GLY A 420 13.96 7.09 -2.61
CA GLY A 420 14.04 7.17 -4.07
C GLY A 420 14.56 5.90 -4.74
N GLY A 421 15.24 5.04 -4.01
CA GLY A 421 15.70 3.73 -4.47
C GLY A 421 14.58 2.79 -4.93
N ALA A 422 13.32 3.05 -4.59
CA ALA A 422 12.17 2.32 -5.08
C ALA A 422 12.15 2.21 -6.61
N ILE A 423 12.64 3.25 -7.30
CA ILE A 423 12.67 3.34 -8.76
C ILE A 423 13.47 2.21 -9.42
N PHE A 424 14.46 1.63 -8.76
CA PHE A 424 15.20 0.48 -9.26
C PHE A 424 14.91 -0.82 -8.48
N LYS A 425 14.69 -0.74 -7.16
CA LYS A 425 14.45 -1.94 -6.35
C LYS A 425 13.19 -2.68 -6.75
N ILE A 426 12.10 -1.95 -7.02
CA ILE A 426 10.82 -2.56 -7.40
C ILE A 426 10.89 -3.24 -8.78
N PRO A 427 11.36 -2.59 -9.87
CA PRO A 427 11.50 -3.26 -11.16
C PRO A 427 12.43 -4.48 -11.11
N MET A 428 13.49 -4.42 -10.31
CA MET A 428 14.40 -5.54 -10.16
C MET A 428 13.79 -6.68 -9.35
N ALA A 429 13.08 -6.41 -8.26
CA ALA A 429 12.34 -7.42 -7.50
C ALA A 429 11.26 -8.08 -8.38
N TYR A 430 10.52 -7.26 -9.13
CA TYR A 430 9.49 -7.72 -10.05
C TYR A 430 10.07 -8.64 -11.16
N TYR A 431 11.17 -8.22 -11.78
CA TYR A 431 11.86 -9.03 -12.78
C TYR A 431 12.35 -10.37 -12.20
N ARG A 432 12.98 -10.34 -11.03
CA ARG A 432 13.45 -11.56 -10.36
C ARG A 432 12.29 -12.50 -10.01
N GLN A 433 11.18 -11.94 -9.50
CA GLN A 433 10.00 -12.72 -9.09
C GLN A 433 9.23 -13.28 -10.27
N TYR A 434 8.98 -12.48 -11.32
CA TYR A 434 8.04 -12.83 -12.40
C TYR A 434 8.71 -13.11 -13.75
N GLY A 435 10.00 -12.85 -13.92
CA GLY A 435 10.71 -13.03 -15.18
C GLY A 435 10.35 -12.04 -16.29
N ASP A 436 9.65 -10.95 -15.96
CA ASP A 436 9.11 -10.00 -16.93
C ASP A 436 10.15 -8.97 -17.36
N ALA A 437 10.89 -9.26 -18.44
CA ALA A 437 11.91 -8.37 -18.99
C ALA A 437 11.31 -7.09 -19.61
N GLU A 438 10.07 -7.13 -20.11
CA GLU A 438 9.42 -5.95 -20.70
C GLU A 438 9.04 -4.94 -19.62
N PHE A 439 8.64 -5.42 -18.45
CA PHE A 439 8.45 -4.57 -17.29
C PHE A 439 9.76 -3.86 -16.90
N LEU A 440 10.86 -4.60 -16.81
CA LEU A 440 12.18 -4.05 -16.53
C LEU A 440 12.61 -3.03 -17.62
N ARG A 441 12.39 -3.33 -18.89
CA ARG A 441 12.71 -2.45 -20.03
C ARG A 441 11.95 -1.13 -19.95
N ARG A 442 10.67 -1.17 -19.55
CA ARG A 442 9.83 0.04 -19.41
C ARG A 442 10.40 1.02 -18.41
N TYR A 443 10.91 0.53 -17.27
CA TYR A 443 11.38 1.40 -16.18
C TYR A 443 12.89 1.65 -16.19
N TYR A 444 13.64 1.01 -17.09
CA TYR A 444 15.07 1.23 -17.22
C TYR A 444 15.47 2.71 -17.40
N PRO A 445 14.81 3.51 -18.26
CA PRO A 445 15.10 4.95 -18.39
C PRO A 445 14.92 5.72 -17.09
N HIS A 446 13.93 5.37 -16.30
CA HIS A 446 13.65 5.97 -14.98
C HIS A 446 14.76 5.65 -13.97
N MET A 447 15.25 4.40 -13.97
CA MET A 447 16.38 3.97 -13.13
C MET A 447 17.65 4.77 -13.51
N ARG A 448 17.91 4.96 -14.81
CA ARG A 448 19.05 5.74 -15.29
C ARG A 448 18.98 7.21 -14.87
N LEU A 449 17.83 7.82 -15.04
CA LEU A 449 17.62 9.23 -14.68
C LEU A 449 17.83 9.46 -13.17
N TRP A 450 17.40 8.52 -12.33
CA TRP A 450 17.64 8.59 -10.88
C TRP A 450 19.13 8.51 -10.53
N LEU A 451 19.94 7.72 -11.25
CA LEU A 451 21.41 7.70 -11.03
C LEU A 451 22.05 9.07 -11.32
N ASP A 452 21.56 9.80 -12.30
CA ASP A 452 22.07 11.14 -12.61
C ASP A 452 21.65 12.15 -11.52
N TYR A 453 20.47 12.01 -10.96
CA TYR A 453 20.06 12.76 -9.76
C TYR A 453 21.00 12.49 -8.58
N MET A 454 21.28 11.22 -8.24
CA MET A 454 22.18 10.86 -7.15
C MET A 454 23.61 11.38 -7.38
N GLU A 455 24.08 11.35 -8.63
CA GLU A 455 25.37 11.96 -8.98
C GLU A 455 25.38 13.47 -8.72
N SER A 456 24.31 14.17 -9.06
CA SER A 456 24.18 15.62 -8.83
C SER A 456 24.19 15.99 -7.35
N ARG A 457 23.83 15.05 -6.46
CA ARG A 457 23.83 15.20 -4.98
C ARG A 457 25.15 14.70 -4.35
N SER A 458 26.07 14.22 -5.16
CA SER A 458 27.34 13.67 -4.68
C SER A 458 28.44 14.73 -4.62
N LYS A 459 29.22 14.69 -3.54
CA LYS A 459 30.46 15.45 -3.39
C LYS A 459 31.58 14.52 -2.97
N ASP A 460 32.68 14.55 -3.70
CA ASP A 460 33.86 13.70 -3.45
C ASP A 460 33.55 12.19 -3.39
N GLY A 461 32.47 11.76 -4.05
CA GLY A 461 32.01 10.37 -4.11
C GLY A 461 31.05 9.96 -3.02
N LEU A 462 30.63 10.86 -2.12
CA LEU A 462 29.57 10.63 -1.14
C LEU A 462 28.33 11.43 -1.51
N VAL A 463 27.15 10.83 -1.35
CA VAL A 463 25.86 11.48 -1.54
C VAL A 463 25.50 12.22 -0.25
N ILE A 464 25.73 13.54 -0.22
CA ILE A 464 25.66 14.37 0.97
C ILE A 464 24.89 15.67 0.79
N ALA A 465 24.54 16.05 -0.44
CA ALA A 465 23.86 17.31 -0.70
C ALA A 465 22.35 17.11 -0.56
N GLU A 466 21.77 17.77 0.44
CA GLU A 466 20.33 17.86 0.63
C GLU A 466 19.68 18.80 -0.37
N GLU A 467 18.39 18.68 -0.47
CA GLU A 467 17.54 19.59 -1.20
C GLU A 467 16.99 20.67 -0.26
N GLU A 468 16.81 21.90 -0.75
CA GLU A 468 16.22 22.98 0.04
C GLU A 468 14.78 22.61 0.47
N GLY A 469 14.55 22.52 1.79
CA GLY A 469 13.26 22.10 2.36
C GLY A 469 12.96 20.60 2.29
N GLY A 470 13.89 19.79 1.77
CA GLY A 470 13.85 18.33 1.83
C GLY A 470 14.54 17.79 3.09
N TRP A 471 14.47 16.49 3.28
CA TRP A 471 15.22 15.79 4.32
C TRP A 471 15.58 14.37 3.89
N CYS A 472 16.73 13.89 4.37
CA CYS A 472 17.11 12.49 4.33
C CYS A 472 16.76 11.82 5.67
N LEU A 473 16.22 10.62 5.60
CA LEU A 473 15.83 9.87 6.79
C LEU A 473 16.88 8.81 7.20
N GLY A 474 17.87 8.53 6.32
CA GLY A 474 18.86 7.48 6.57
C GLY A 474 18.21 6.11 6.77
N ASP A 475 18.68 5.35 7.77
CA ASP A 475 18.03 4.11 8.21
C ASP A 475 16.99 4.43 9.29
N TRP A 476 15.77 4.80 8.87
CA TRP A 476 14.70 5.33 9.70
C TRP A 476 14.12 4.29 10.68
N CYS A 477 13.60 4.76 11.82
CA CYS A 477 12.99 3.94 12.87
C CYS A 477 13.92 2.90 13.51
N THR A 478 15.17 3.22 13.71
CA THR A 478 16.05 2.48 14.63
C THR A 478 15.51 2.55 16.07
N PRO A 479 15.78 1.54 16.94
CA PRO A 479 15.28 1.52 18.33
C PRO A 479 15.71 2.74 19.14
N ASP A 480 16.95 3.18 18.94
CA ASP A 480 17.56 4.39 19.47
C ASP A 480 17.82 5.40 18.35
N PRO A 481 18.12 6.67 18.64
CA PRO A 481 18.49 7.62 17.59
C PRO A 481 19.59 7.06 16.69
N PRO A 482 19.46 7.16 15.35
CA PRO A 482 20.38 6.51 14.42
C PRO A 482 21.79 7.08 14.57
N GLU A 483 22.78 6.21 14.75
CA GLU A 483 24.19 6.55 14.78
C GLU A 483 24.86 6.43 13.40
N LEU A 484 24.22 5.71 12.46
CA LEU A 484 24.70 5.53 11.10
C LEU A 484 24.49 6.81 10.29
N PRO A 485 25.55 7.44 9.75
CA PRO A 485 25.44 8.66 8.97
C PRO A 485 24.56 8.48 7.73
N GLU A 486 23.66 9.43 7.47
CA GLU A 486 22.80 9.42 6.28
C GLU A 486 23.59 9.31 4.97
N ALA A 487 24.73 10.00 4.90
CA ALA A 487 25.63 9.92 3.74
C ALA A 487 26.11 8.49 3.45
N PHE A 488 26.26 7.64 4.48
CA PHE A 488 26.60 6.24 4.29
C PHE A 488 25.44 5.48 3.60
N VAL A 489 24.24 5.58 4.14
CA VAL A 489 23.04 4.91 3.61
C VAL A 489 22.71 5.42 2.19
N ASN A 490 22.78 6.73 1.98
CA ASN A 490 22.52 7.34 0.67
C ASN A 490 23.50 6.85 -0.39
N THR A 491 24.80 6.81 -0.04
CA THR A 491 25.86 6.34 -0.97
C THR A 491 25.76 4.83 -1.21
N TYR A 492 25.37 4.04 -0.19
CA TYR A 492 25.04 2.62 -0.36
C TYR A 492 23.95 2.44 -1.44
N TYR A 493 22.83 3.17 -1.34
CA TYR A 493 21.75 3.09 -2.33
C TYR A 493 22.19 3.53 -3.73
N TYR A 494 23.07 4.52 -3.83
CA TYR A 494 23.60 4.94 -5.12
C TYR A 494 24.45 3.84 -5.76
N ILE A 495 25.35 3.20 -5.01
CA ILE A 495 26.16 2.07 -5.49
C ILE A 495 25.28 0.90 -5.90
N LEU A 496 24.28 0.54 -5.06
CA LEU A 496 23.35 -0.53 -5.36
C LEU A 496 22.56 -0.23 -6.65
N GLY A 497 22.06 0.98 -6.81
CA GLY A 497 21.38 1.42 -8.03
C GLY A 497 22.24 1.33 -9.29
N ILE A 498 23.53 1.70 -9.22
CA ILE A 498 24.48 1.54 -10.34
C ILE A 498 24.59 0.06 -10.73
N ARG A 499 24.75 -0.84 -9.77
CA ARG A 499 24.89 -2.29 -10.02
C ARG A 499 23.64 -2.88 -10.65
N GLU A 500 22.48 -2.50 -10.14
CA GLU A 500 21.19 -2.98 -10.67
C GLU A 500 20.94 -2.45 -12.09
N VAL A 501 21.31 -1.21 -12.39
CA VAL A 501 21.24 -0.65 -13.76
C VAL A 501 22.19 -1.37 -14.70
N LEU A 502 23.42 -1.64 -14.29
CA LEU A 502 24.38 -2.41 -15.10
C LEU A 502 23.86 -3.84 -15.37
N PHE A 503 23.32 -4.51 -14.37
CA PHE A 503 22.70 -5.82 -14.52
C PHE A 503 21.50 -5.77 -15.48
N ALA A 504 20.62 -4.79 -15.32
CA ALA A 504 19.46 -4.59 -16.19
C ALA A 504 19.86 -4.33 -17.64
N ALA A 505 20.87 -3.48 -17.88
CA ALA A 505 21.41 -3.21 -19.21
C ALA A 505 21.91 -4.48 -19.89
N GLY A 506 22.72 -5.29 -19.17
CA GLY A 506 23.18 -6.59 -19.67
C GLY A 506 22.05 -7.56 -19.99
N THR A 507 21.04 -7.65 -19.10
CA THR A 507 19.87 -8.50 -19.29
C THR A 507 19.03 -8.10 -20.50
N LEU A 508 18.85 -6.80 -20.71
CA LEU A 508 18.04 -6.22 -21.79
C LEU A 508 18.76 -6.06 -23.11
N GLY A 509 20.08 -6.31 -23.15
CA GLY A 509 20.93 -6.06 -24.33
C GLY A 509 21.01 -4.56 -24.70
N ILE A 510 20.90 -3.66 -23.72
CA ILE A 510 20.99 -2.22 -23.93
C ILE A 510 22.46 -1.80 -23.94
N ALA A 511 22.88 -1.09 -25.00
CA ALA A 511 24.18 -0.45 -25.01
C ALA A 511 24.19 0.72 -24.04
N GLU A 512 24.95 0.60 -22.97
CA GLU A 512 25.09 1.61 -21.91
C GLU A 512 26.52 2.05 -21.82
N ASP A 513 26.78 3.27 -21.37
CA ASP A 513 28.11 3.70 -20.99
C ASP A 513 28.51 3.04 -19.65
N THR A 514 28.78 1.75 -19.74
CA THR A 514 29.17 0.93 -18.58
C THR A 514 30.46 1.42 -17.94
N ALA A 515 31.36 2.00 -18.71
CA ALA A 515 32.62 2.51 -18.20
C ALA A 515 32.43 3.71 -17.26
N ALA A 516 31.53 4.64 -17.63
CA ALA A 516 31.19 5.78 -16.78
C ALA A 516 30.54 5.34 -15.47
N LEU A 517 29.58 4.41 -15.52
CA LEU A 517 28.92 3.87 -14.32
C LEU A 517 29.90 3.12 -13.41
N ILE A 518 30.76 2.28 -13.96
CA ILE A 518 31.81 1.58 -13.20
C ILE A 518 32.77 2.58 -12.53
N LEU A 519 33.09 3.67 -13.20
CA LEU A 519 33.93 4.71 -12.61
C LEU A 519 33.24 5.45 -11.47
N ARG A 520 31.96 5.78 -11.62
CA ARG A 520 31.12 6.33 -10.52
C ARG A 520 31.11 5.39 -9.33
N GLU A 521 30.81 4.10 -9.53
CA GLU A 521 30.82 3.10 -8.47
C GLU A 521 32.18 3.03 -7.75
N LYS A 522 33.27 2.91 -8.48
CA LYS A 522 34.64 2.86 -7.91
C LYS A 522 34.93 4.08 -7.04
N ARG A 523 34.57 5.29 -7.51
CA ARG A 523 34.73 6.53 -6.75
C ARG A 523 33.94 6.52 -5.45
N CYS A 524 32.66 6.13 -5.50
CA CYS A 524 31.79 6.05 -4.32
C CYS A 524 32.29 5.01 -3.32
N ARG A 525 32.70 3.83 -3.78
CA ARG A 525 33.28 2.77 -2.94
C ARG A 525 34.54 3.25 -2.21
N ALA A 526 35.44 3.90 -2.94
CA ALA A 526 36.66 4.47 -2.35
C ALA A 526 36.34 5.57 -1.34
N ALA A 527 35.32 6.39 -1.59
CA ALA A 527 34.87 7.44 -0.68
C ALA A 527 34.27 6.85 0.63
N LEU A 528 33.42 5.81 0.54
CA LEU A 528 32.91 5.12 1.71
C LEU A 528 34.02 4.51 2.58
N CYS A 529 34.99 3.84 1.93
CA CYS A 529 36.14 3.29 2.69
C CYS A 529 36.94 4.39 3.39
N ARG A 530 37.27 5.50 2.69
CA ARG A 530 38.02 6.59 3.29
C ARG A 530 37.31 7.27 4.46
N ALA A 531 35.98 7.40 4.38
CA ALA A 531 35.21 8.14 5.36
C ALA A 531 34.80 7.29 6.57
N PHE A 532 34.55 5.99 6.38
CA PHE A 532 33.80 5.20 7.34
C PHE A 532 34.44 3.87 7.74
N LEU A 533 35.50 3.40 7.07
CA LEU A 533 36.20 2.18 7.43
C LEU A 533 37.27 2.46 8.49
N ASP A 534 37.19 1.78 9.64
CA ASP A 534 38.33 1.65 10.57
C ASP A 534 39.21 0.48 10.11
N GLU A 535 40.34 0.78 9.47
CA GLU A 535 41.28 -0.24 8.97
C GLU A 535 41.82 -1.16 10.07
N ARG A 536 41.86 -0.71 11.31
CA ARG A 536 42.35 -1.50 12.46
C ARG A 536 41.39 -2.63 12.85
N THR A 537 40.09 -2.38 12.72
CA THR A 537 39.03 -3.36 13.09
C THR A 537 38.38 -4.01 11.88
N GLY A 538 38.56 -3.43 10.69
CA GLY A 538 37.88 -3.82 9.48
C GLY A 538 36.38 -3.47 9.46
N SER A 539 35.90 -2.69 10.44
CA SER A 539 34.50 -2.35 10.60
C SER A 539 34.15 -0.96 10.03
N PHE A 540 32.97 -0.81 9.45
CA PHE A 540 32.43 0.45 8.96
C PHE A 540 31.58 1.11 10.07
N CYS A 541 31.80 2.41 10.31
CA CYS A 541 31.09 3.18 11.34
C CYS A 541 31.06 2.46 12.73
N GLY A 542 32.08 1.67 13.07
CA GLY A 542 32.08 0.85 14.28
C GLY A 542 31.03 -0.28 14.32
N GLY A 543 30.43 -0.61 13.18
CA GLY A 543 29.42 -1.67 13.03
C GLY A 543 28.01 -1.28 13.52
N VAL A 544 27.76 -0.03 13.91
CA VAL A 544 26.46 0.44 14.41
C VAL A 544 25.37 0.32 13.35
N ASN A 545 24.13 0.07 13.78
CA ASN A 545 22.95 0.00 12.93
C ASN A 545 23.14 -0.84 11.64
N GLY A 546 23.88 -1.94 11.72
CA GLY A 546 24.10 -2.82 10.57
C GLY A 546 25.11 -2.31 9.51
N ALA A 547 25.92 -1.29 9.79
CA ALA A 547 26.83 -0.68 8.83
C ALA A 547 27.74 -1.71 8.11
N ASP A 548 28.26 -2.71 8.83
CA ASP A 548 29.06 -3.77 8.24
C ASP A 548 28.27 -4.64 7.26
N ALA A 549 26.99 -4.89 7.52
CA ALA A 549 26.11 -5.63 6.61
C ALA A 549 25.85 -4.84 5.33
N PHE A 550 25.54 -3.55 5.42
CA PHE A 550 25.43 -2.67 4.26
C PHE A 550 26.71 -2.63 3.42
N ALA A 551 27.88 -2.54 4.08
CA ALA A 551 29.17 -2.54 3.38
C ALA A 551 29.39 -3.85 2.62
N LEU A 552 29.15 -4.99 3.27
CA LEU A 552 29.30 -6.31 2.65
C LEU A 552 28.33 -6.52 1.48
N ASP A 553 27.09 -5.99 1.57
CA ASP A 553 26.07 -6.12 0.52
C ASP A 553 26.50 -5.43 -0.80
N ILE A 554 27.22 -4.34 -0.71
CA ILE A 554 27.84 -3.70 -1.87
C ILE A 554 29.29 -4.18 -2.10
N GLY A 555 29.68 -5.29 -1.48
CA GLY A 555 31.00 -5.94 -1.66
C GLY A 555 32.16 -5.12 -1.14
N LEU A 556 31.93 -4.27 -0.13
CA LEU A 556 32.98 -3.63 0.65
C LEU A 556 33.34 -4.50 1.87
N GLY A 557 34.51 -4.27 2.43
CA GLY A 557 35.01 -5.05 3.55
C GLY A 557 35.61 -6.40 3.15
N GLY A 558 36.10 -7.13 4.16
CA GLY A 558 36.78 -8.41 4.01
C GLY A 558 36.40 -9.39 5.14
N GLU A 559 37.29 -10.33 5.45
CA GLU A 559 37.05 -11.31 6.53
C GLU A 559 36.99 -10.65 7.91
N ASP A 560 37.72 -9.56 8.13
CA ASP A 560 37.66 -8.80 9.38
C ASP A 560 36.27 -8.15 9.55
N THR A 561 35.69 -7.56 8.50
CA THR A 561 34.34 -7.01 8.50
C THR A 561 33.29 -8.08 8.80
N LYS A 562 33.40 -9.25 8.15
CA LYS A 562 32.51 -10.40 8.40
C LYS A 562 32.62 -10.89 9.84
N THR A 563 33.83 -10.90 10.39
CA THR A 563 34.09 -11.30 11.76
C THR A 563 33.55 -10.28 12.74
N ALA A 564 33.74 -8.99 12.49
CA ALA A 564 33.18 -7.89 13.29
C ALA A 564 31.65 -7.95 13.33
N LEU A 565 31.00 -8.07 12.17
CA LEU A 565 29.55 -8.21 12.03
C LEU A 565 29.01 -9.38 12.88
N ARG A 566 29.61 -10.56 12.69
CA ARG A 566 29.18 -11.77 13.41
C ARG A 566 29.37 -11.66 14.92
N ASN A 567 30.50 -11.11 15.39
CA ASN A 567 30.76 -10.95 16.81
C ASN A 567 29.82 -9.91 17.46
N ARG A 568 29.54 -8.79 16.78
CA ARG A 568 28.61 -7.78 17.27
C ARG A 568 27.22 -8.37 17.48
N TYR A 569 26.65 -9.03 16.47
CA TYR A 569 25.27 -9.51 16.55
C TYR A 569 25.11 -10.85 17.30
N ARG A 570 26.19 -11.58 17.53
CA ARG A 570 26.20 -12.65 18.53
C ARG A 570 26.05 -12.12 19.94
N ALA A 571 26.63 -10.95 20.25
CA ALA A 571 26.56 -10.31 21.55
C ALA A 571 25.32 -9.39 21.73
N ALA A 572 24.67 -8.98 20.66
CA ALA A 572 23.49 -8.11 20.72
C ALA A 572 22.27 -8.84 21.27
N ASP A 573 21.47 -8.15 22.07
CA ASP A 573 20.21 -8.70 22.62
C ASP A 573 19.07 -8.61 21.60
N THR A 574 18.98 -7.50 20.85
CA THR A 574 17.96 -7.18 19.85
C THR A 574 18.59 -6.58 18.60
N LEU A 575 17.78 -6.35 17.58
CA LEU A 575 18.16 -5.57 16.39
C LEU A 575 18.30 -4.09 16.76
N ASP A 576 19.32 -3.43 16.21
CA ASP A 576 19.59 -2.00 16.34
C ASP A 576 19.33 -1.25 15.02
N THR A 577 18.84 -1.95 13.99
CA THR A 577 18.62 -1.44 12.64
C THR A 577 17.24 -0.83 12.45
N GLY A 578 17.13 0.04 11.45
CA GLY A 578 15.87 0.61 10.98
C GLY A 578 15.31 -0.10 9.74
N ILE A 579 14.52 0.66 8.97
CA ILE A 579 13.75 0.15 7.83
C ILE A 579 14.60 -0.54 6.75
N PHE A 580 15.79 -0.01 6.45
CA PHE A 580 16.66 -0.56 5.40
C PHE A 580 17.65 -1.59 5.92
N GLY A 581 18.17 -1.37 7.11
CA GLY A 581 19.22 -2.20 7.68
C GLY A 581 18.74 -3.58 8.12
N THR A 582 17.50 -3.69 8.55
CA THR A 582 16.96 -4.91 9.15
C THR A 582 17.00 -6.11 8.17
N ASP A 583 16.48 -5.97 6.95
CA ASP A 583 16.49 -7.07 5.96
C ASP A 583 17.92 -7.42 5.51
N VAL A 584 18.75 -6.40 5.27
CA VAL A 584 20.16 -6.58 4.86
C VAL A 584 20.96 -7.29 5.94
N LEU A 585 20.83 -6.88 7.19
CA LEU A 585 21.51 -7.49 8.33
C LEU A 585 21.14 -8.96 8.51
N ILE A 586 19.85 -9.27 8.53
CA ILE A 586 19.35 -10.64 8.71
C ILE A 586 19.83 -11.55 7.59
N ASP A 587 19.79 -11.10 6.33
CA ASP A 587 20.28 -11.86 5.19
C ASP A 587 21.79 -12.17 5.32
N TRP A 588 22.60 -11.19 5.71
CA TRP A 588 24.04 -11.38 5.90
C TRP A 588 24.39 -12.30 7.07
N LEU A 589 23.64 -12.25 8.17
CA LEU A 589 23.83 -13.22 9.26
C LEU A 589 23.61 -14.66 8.78
N PHE A 590 22.59 -14.90 7.96
CA PHE A 590 22.40 -16.21 7.33
C PHE A 590 23.52 -16.57 6.35
N GLU A 591 24.00 -15.64 5.53
CA GLU A 591 25.14 -15.87 4.60
C GLU A 591 26.44 -16.24 5.34
N LEU A 592 26.66 -15.67 6.51
CA LEU A 592 27.82 -15.96 7.35
C LEU A 592 27.67 -17.23 8.18
N GLY A 593 26.60 -18.02 7.99
CA GLY A 593 26.33 -19.22 8.78
C GLY A 593 25.92 -18.94 10.25
N ALA A 594 25.55 -17.68 10.56
CA ALA A 594 25.07 -17.26 11.89
C ALA A 594 23.52 -17.31 11.97
N GLY A 595 22.90 -18.34 11.34
CA GLY A 595 21.44 -18.47 11.28
C GLY A 595 20.78 -18.57 12.66
N VAL A 596 21.48 -19.11 13.67
CA VAL A 596 20.99 -19.14 15.05
C VAL A 596 20.89 -17.74 15.64
N ASP A 597 21.87 -16.86 15.37
CA ASP A 597 21.85 -15.47 15.83
C ASP A 597 20.78 -14.67 15.08
N ALA A 598 20.62 -14.88 13.77
CA ALA A 598 19.57 -14.25 12.98
C ALA A 598 18.16 -14.57 13.55
N VAL A 599 17.87 -15.85 13.82
CA VAL A 599 16.57 -16.27 14.38
C VAL A 599 16.39 -15.74 15.80
N ARG A 600 17.42 -15.78 16.65
CA ARG A 600 17.39 -15.25 18.01
C ARG A 600 17.08 -13.75 18.03
N LEU A 601 17.70 -12.96 17.14
CA LEU A 601 17.48 -11.53 17.04
C LEU A 601 16.06 -11.20 16.53
N LEU A 602 15.58 -11.92 15.51
CA LEU A 602 14.19 -11.80 15.05
C LEU A 602 13.22 -12.12 16.19
N GLU A 603 13.46 -13.21 16.90
CA GLU A 603 12.61 -13.61 18.02
C GLU A 603 12.63 -12.56 19.14
N ALA A 604 13.78 -12.06 19.53
CA ALA A 604 13.91 -11.08 20.60
C ALA A 604 13.27 -9.75 20.25
N SER A 605 13.42 -9.28 19.00
CA SER A 605 12.90 -7.97 18.56
C SER A 605 11.38 -7.96 18.30
N PHE A 606 10.81 -9.08 17.80
CA PHE A 606 9.37 -9.17 17.54
C PHE A 606 8.55 -9.73 18.71
N ARG A 607 9.18 -10.40 19.69
CA ARG A 607 8.52 -10.95 20.87
C ARG A 607 7.73 -9.90 21.67
N PRO A 608 8.22 -8.67 21.91
CA PRO A 608 7.45 -7.66 22.64
C PRO A 608 6.13 -7.33 21.97
N MET A 609 6.08 -7.22 20.63
CA MET A 609 4.82 -7.00 19.89
C MET A 609 3.85 -8.16 20.14
N ARG A 610 4.31 -9.40 19.99
CA ARG A 610 3.51 -10.61 20.21
C ARG A 610 2.98 -10.71 21.64
N GLU A 611 3.81 -10.47 22.63
CA GLU A 611 3.47 -10.58 24.06
C GLU A 611 2.51 -9.46 24.51
N ASN A 612 2.53 -8.30 23.85
CA ASN A 612 1.52 -7.25 24.01
C ASN A 612 0.22 -7.53 23.27
N GLY A 613 0.05 -8.71 22.66
CA GLY A 613 -1.18 -9.13 21.98
C GLY A 613 -1.38 -8.44 20.64
N ALA A 614 -0.33 -7.90 20.02
CA ALA A 614 -0.40 -7.35 18.67
C ALA A 614 -0.71 -8.45 17.65
N THR A 615 -1.58 -8.13 16.71
CA THR A 615 -1.94 -9.02 15.60
C THR A 615 -1.34 -8.57 14.27
N THR A 616 -0.75 -7.39 14.26
CA THR A 616 -0.08 -6.70 13.15
C THR A 616 1.30 -6.20 13.61
N LEU A 617 2.15 -5.81 12.66
CA LEU A 617 3.48 -5.27 12.93
C LEU A 617 3.39 -3.78 13.29
N TRP A 618 4.27 -3.34 14.18
CA TRP A 618 4.37 -1.95 14.61
C TRP A 618 5.36 -1.15 13.77
N GLU A 619 5.20 0.17 13.77
CA GLU A 619 6.08 1.14 13.12
C GLU A 619 7.45 1.23 13.81
N THR A 620 7.50 1.06 15.12
CA THR A 620 8.72 1.12 15.92
C THR A 620 8.92 -0.16 16.73
N TRP A 621 10.17 -0.43 17.10
CA TRP A 621 10.50 -1.63 17.86
C TRP A 621 9.87 -1.67 19.27
N ASN A 622 9.78 -0.51 19.93
CA ASN A 622 9.50 -0.43 21.36
C ASN A 622 8.31 0.48 21.73
N ASP A 623 7.71 1.19 20.78
CA ASP A 623 6.68 2.19 21.07
C ASP A 623 5.32 1.84 20.44
N PRO A 624 4.35 1.32 21.25
CA PRO A 624 3.01 1.04 20.76
C PRO A 624 2.15 2.30 20.55
N VAL A 625 2.66 3.49 20.84
CA VAL A 625 1.94 4.76 20.63
C VAL A 625 1.98 5.19 19.16
N MET A 626 2.99 4.73 18.42
CA MET A 626 3.05 4.90 16.95
C MET A 626 2.09 3.92 16.26
N SER A 627 2.10 3.86 14.94
CA SER A 627 1.23 2.92 14.20
C SER A 627 1.44 1.47 14.62
N ASN A 628 0.35 0.76 14.88
CA ASN A 628 0.37 -0.67 15.16
C ASN A 628 0.06 -1.53 13.92
N SER A 629 0.00 -0.93 12.73
CA SER A 629 -0.19 -1.63 11.46
C SER A 629 0.71 -1.03 10.38
N HIS A 630 2.03 -1.33 10.49
CA HIS A 630 3.07 -0.76 9.63
C HIS A 630 3.94 -1.89 9.03
N PRO A 631 4.01 -2.05 7.69
CA PRO A 631 4.59 -3.25 7.09
C PRO A 631 6.12 -3.25 7.00
N MET A 632 6.81 -2.13 7.20
CA MET A 632 8.21 -1.92 6.81
C MET A 632 9.20 -2.96 7.38
N PHE A 633 9.05 -3.37 8.63
CA PHE A 633 9.90 -4.44 9.21
C PHE A 633 9.51 -5.85 8.74
N GLY A 634 8.43 -5.99 7.99
CA GLY A 634 7.95 -7.27 7.46
C GLY A 634 8.77 -7.80 6.27
N GLY A 635 9.67 -7.01 5.69
CA GLY A 635 10.58 -7.45 4.63
C GLY A 635 11.35 -8.73 4.98
N VAL A 636 11.73 -8.90 6.25
CA VAL A 636 12.43 -10.08 6.77
C VAL A 636 11.65 -11.39 6.59
N VAL A 637 10.33 -11.36 6.40
CA VAL A 637 9.50 -12.56 6.17
C VAL A 637 9.97 -13.32 4.94
N ARG A 638 10.56 -12.65 3.96
CA ARG A 638 11.22 -13.29 2.81
C ARG A 638 12.25 -14.34 3.27
N THR A 639 12.98 -14.09 4.36
CA THR A 639 14.01 -15.00 4.87
C THR A 639 13.44 -16.30 5.44
N LEU A 640 12.19 -16.31 5.89
CA LEU A 640 11.50 -17.53 6.32
C LEU A 640 11.41 -18.55 5.18
N PHE A 641 11.19 -18.08 3.96
CA PHE A 641 11.13 -18.92 2.77
C PHE A 641 12.50 -19.20 2.18
N THR A 642 13.35 -18.17 2.04
CA THR A 642 14.63 -18.29 1.35
C THR A 642 15.75 -18.88 2.21
N ARG A 643 15.67 -18.76 3.55
CA ARG A 643 16.69 -19.19 4.49
C ARG A 643 16.21 -20.34 5.41
N VAL A 644 15.04 -20.17 6.03
CA VAL A 644 14.53 -21.19 6.98
C VAL A 644 14.00 -22.40 6.22
N LEU A 645 13.16 -22.23 5.19
CA LEU A 645 12.75 -23.31 4.28
C LEU A 645 13.81 -23.60 3.21
N GLY A 646 14.67 -22.62 2.91
CA GLY A 646 15.75 -22.74 1.95
C GLY A 646 15.33 -22.75 0.49
N ILE A 647 14.11 -22.32 0.16
CA ILE A 647 13.61 -22.26 -1.23
C ILE A 647 14.42 -21.19 -1.99
N ARG A 648 15.18 -21.61 -2.98
CA ARG A 648 16.02 -20.74 -3.80
C ARG A 648 15.71 -20.95 -5.28
N GLN A 649 15.43 -19.86 -5.98
CA GLN A 649 15.34 -19.89 -7.43
C GLN A 649 16.73 -19.81 -8.08
N ARG A 650 16.88 -20.49 -9.21
CA ARG A 650 17.96 -20.29 -10.16
C ARG A 650 17.40 -19.64 -11.41
N GLY A 651 18.00 -18.53 -11.85
CA GLY A 651 17.42 -17.67 -12.88
C GLY A 651 16.32 -16.78 -12.30
N VAL A 652 15.28 -16.51 -13.08
CA VAL A 652 14.14 -15.65 -12.72
C VAL A 652 12.83 -16.41 -12.83
N GLY A 653 11.79 -15.94 -12.12
CA GLY A 653 10.43 -16.48 -12.23
C GLY A 653 10.31 -17.93 -11.74
N TYR A 654 11.23 -18.39 -10.89
CA TYR A 654 11.26 -19.78 -10.39
C TYR A 654 11.36 -20.85 -11.50
N ALA A 655 12.02 -20.54 -12.61
CA ALA A 655 12.25 -21.48 -13.71
C ALA A 655 12.89 -22.78 -13.19
N GLU A 656 13.91 -22.66 -12.35
CA GLU A 656 14.51 -23.76 -11.61
C GLU A 656 14.52 -23.44 -10.11
N VAL A 657 14.24 -24.45 -9.28
CA VAL A 657 14.17 -24.29 -7.82
C VAL A 657 14.99 -25.36 -7.12
N THR A 658 15.74 -24.91 -6.13
CA THR A 658 16.46 -25.80 -5.19
C THR A 658 16.06 -25.49 -3.75
N ALA A 659 16.31 -26.39 -2.84
CA ALA A 659 16.13 -26.14 -1.40
C ALA A 659 17.46 -26.30 -0.67
N VAL A 660 17.92 -25.20 -0.03
CA VAL A 660 19.14 -25.16 0.76
C VAL A 660 18.84 -24.43 2.08
N PRO A 661 18.18 -25.11 3.05
CA PRO A 661 17.87 -24.52 4.34
C PRO A 661 19.14 -24.20 5.15
N ALA A 662 19.09 -23.13 5.93
CA ALA A 662 20.16 -22.77 6.86
C ALA A 662 20.24 -23.76 8.04
N VAL A 663 21.44 -23.92 8.60
CA VAL A 663 21.67 -24.62 9.87
C VAL A 663 21.20 -23.72 11.01
N ILE A 664 20.18 -24.14 11.75
CA ILE A 664 19.57 -23.39 12.84
C ILE A 664 19.34 -24.31 14.04
N PRO A 665 20.31 -24.43 14.93
CA PRO A 665 20.13 -25.15 16.20
C PRO A 665 18.92 -24.59 16.98
N GLY A 666 18.12 -25.48 17.56
CA GLY A 666 16.92 -25.09 18.32
C GLY A 666 15.64 -24.98 17.51
N LEU A 667 15.70 -24.86 16.18
CA LEU A 667 14.53 -24.90 15.30
C LEU A 667 14.31 -26.31 14.76
N ALA A 668 13.41 -27.07 15.37
CA ALA A 668 13.27 -28.51 15.08
C ALA A 668 12.71 -28.80 13.68
N TRP A 669 11.75 -28.02 13.23
CA TRP A 669 11.12 -28.18 11.91
C TRP A 669 10.58 -26.86 11.36
N ALA A 670 10.42 -26.82 10.04
CA ALA A 670 9.68 -25.80 9.31
C ALA A 670 9.02 -26.40 8.07
N ALA A 671 7.84 -25.89 7.70
CA ALA A 671 7.12 -26.31 6.51
C ALA A 671 6.40 -25.11 5.88
N GLY A 672 6.28 -25.10 4.57
CA GLY A 672 5.57 -24.06 3.88
C GLY A 672 5.62 -24.21 2.37
N HIS A 673 4.96 -23.30 1.68
CA HIS A 673 4.99 -23.22 0.22
C HIS A 673 4.95 -21.79 -0.27
N ILE A 674 5.32 -21.60 -1.52
CA ILE A 674 5.09 -20.42 -2.33
C ILE A 674 4.41 -20.86 -3.64
N THR A 675 3.68 -19.94 -4.27
CA THR A 675 3.15 -20.14 -5.63
C THR A 675 4.04 -19.40 -6.62
N ALA A 676 4.60 -20.15 -7.57
CA ALA A 676 5.40 -19.56 -8.66
C ALA A 676 4.51 -18.81 -9.66
N PRO A 677 5.07 -17.91 -10.48
CA PRO A 677 4.29 -17.11 -11.45
C PRO A 677 3.54 -17.93 -12.52
N ASP A 678 3.92 -19.17 -12.73
CA ASP A 678 3.29 -20.12 -13.64
C ASP A 678 2.20 -21.00 -12.96
N GLY A 679 1.85 -20.71 -11.70
CA GLY A 679 0.85 -21.43 -10.91
C GLY A 679 1.39 -22.63 -10.14
N ARG A 680 2.62 -23.09 -10.39
CA ARG A 680 3.20 -24.23 -9.63
C ARG A 680 3.32 -23.90 -8.15
N ILE A 681 2.89 -24.84 -7.30
CA ILE A 681 3.12 -24.78 -5.86
C ILE A 681 4.48 -25.42 -5.54
N ILE A 682 5.37 -24.64 -4.95
CA ILE A 682 6.69 -25.04 -4.52
C ILE A 682 6.66 -25.20 -3.00
N ARG A 683 6.62 -26.45 -2.52
CA ARG A 683 6.52 -26.80 -1.10
C ARG A 683 7.84 -27.33 -0.57
N ALA A 684 8.28 -26.83 0.59
CA ALA A 684 9.42 -27.33 1.32
C ALA A 684 9.01 -27.78 2.73
N GLU A 685 9.51 -28.96 3.13
CA GLU A 685 9.39 -29.49 4.50
C GLU A 685 10.80 -29.75 5.02
N VAL A 686 11.16 -29.12 6.13
CA VAL A 686 12.50 -29.16 6.71
C VAL A 686 12.40 -29.75 8.11
N ARG A 687 13.23 -30.76 8.39
CA ARG A 687 13.48 -31.27 9.75
C ARG A 687 14.94 -31.04 10.08
N ARG A 688 15.24 -30.73 11.32
CA ARG A 688 16.62 -30.48 11.77
C ARG A 688 17.02 -31.43 12.89
N ALA A 689 18.26 -31.90 12.84
CA ALA A 689 18.90 -32.60 13.97
C ALA A 689 19.17 -31.61 15.13
N ALA A 690 19.61 -32.14 16.29
CA ALA A 690 19.88 -31.30 17.46
C ALA A 690 20.95 -30.21 17.22
N ASP A 691 21.93 -30.49 16.36
CA ASP A 691 22.97 -29.55 15.92
C ASP A 691 22.48 -28.53 14.90
N GLY A 692 21.20 -28.59 14.50
CA GLY A 692 20.58 -27.71 13.51
C GLY A 692 20.78 -28.14 12.07
N THR A 693 21.46 -29.25 11.79
CA THR A 693 21.67 -29.77 10.43
C THR A 693 20.31 -30.09 9.77
N PRO A 694 19.97 -29.48 8.62
CA PRO A 694 18.68 -29.66 7.99
C PRO A 694 18.61 -30.88 7.08
N GLN A 695 17.45 -31.53 7.08
CA GLN A 695 16.99 -32.44 6.02
C GLN A 695 15.76 -31.83 5.38
N VAL A 696 15.73 -31.71 4.07
CA VAL A 696 14.66 -31.03 3.33
C VAL A 696 14.04 -31.94 2.28
N VAL A 697 12.72 -31.89 2.20
CA VAL A 697 11.93 -32.46 1.10
C VAL A 697 11.34 -31.30 0.32
N LEU A 698 11.75 -31.16 -0.95
CA LEU A 698 11.20 -30.19 -1.88
C LEU A 698 10.24 -30.91 -2.84
N ARG A 699 9.04 -30.38 -2.99
CA ARG A 699 8.04 -30.86 -3.95
C ARG A 699 7.56 -29.70 -4.81
N GLN A 700 7.30 -30.00 -6.07
CA GLN A 700 6.69 -29.06 -7.02
C GLN A 700 5.48 -29.76 -7.66
N THR A 701 4.33 -29.12 -7.60
CA THR A 701 3.10 -29.64 -8.18
C THR A 701 2.53 -28.56 -9.09
N ALA A 702 2.07 -28.92 -10.28
CA ALA A 702 1.16 -28.06 -11.03
C ALA A 702 -0.19 -28.06 -10.30
N ASP A 703 -0.86 -26.91 -10.28
CA ASP A 703 -2.25 -26.80 -9.81
C ASP A 703 -3.19 -27.67 -10.66
#